data_c844ce8463d9c55c38e81cb671a73ff0
#
_entry.id   c844ce8463d9c55c38e81cb671a73ff0
#
_cell.length_a   1.000
_cell.length_b   1.000
_cell.length_c   1.000
_cell.angle_alpha   90.00
_cell.angle_beta   90.00
_cell.angle_gamma   90.00
#
_symmetry.space_group_name_H-M   'P 1'
#
loop_
_entity.id
_entity.type
_entity.pdbx_description
1 polymer ?
#
loop_
_entity_poly.entity_id
_entity_poly.type
_entity_poly.pdbx_seq_one_letter_code
_entity_poly.pdbx_strand_id
1 'polypeptide(L)'
;MRCEAVDKIVGIDLGTTNSVIAVMEGGKPAVIANAEGARTTPSVVAYTKQGERLVGQLARRQAVLNPENTVFSAKRFIGRRFEEVALERDRVPYRVEQGPSDGVRFALATADHPLSPEEISAAVLQKLKADAEAYLNQPVTRAVITVPAYFNDAQRQATKDAGKIAGLEVLRIINEPTAAALAYGLDRKAEEKILVFDLGGGTFDVSVLEVGDGVFEVKSTSGDTHLGGDDYDQRVVQYLADAFQKAEGIDLRKDRQALQRLLEAAEKAKIELSTVTETSVSLPFITADQNGPKHLDTRLTRARFEELTSDLTSRLEKPFQQALADAGLAAADLDEVVLVGGSTRMPIVQELIRRLTGKEPNRGVNPDEVVAVGAAIQGGVLGGEVKDIVLLDVTPLSLGIETLGGVMTALIERNTTIPTRKSQVFTTAQDGQTNVEVHVLQGERPMARDNRTLGRFMLEGIPHAPRGVPQIEVTFDIDANGIVNVSAKDRGTGKEQRITLTASTQMSKEDVEKLVREAEANAQHDAEVRQTAELRNRAETLLYTTEKTLQEQADKIVQADKEACHLAMSELKDLLKDADVGSQKLETAVKALEEAAYKVAAAIYQAPDQGPPPSDGTESEGGPGENPADGGKDTTVDGEKTG
;
A
#
# COMPACT_ATOMS: atom_id res chain seq x y z
N MET A 1 -24.83 1.68 33.18
CA MET A 1 -24.48 0.62 32.23
C MET A 1 -23.25 1.11 31.47
N ARG A 2 -22.07 0.54 31.72
CA ARG A 2 -20.94 0.73 30.81
C ARG A 2 -21.34 -0.02 29.53
N CYS A 3 -21.53 0.68 28.43
CA CYS A 3 -21.48 0.02 27.13
C CYS A 3 -20.14 -0.73 27.09
N GLU A 4 -20.17 -2.04 27.02
CA GLU A 4 -18.99 -2.80 26.64
C GLU A 4 -18.61 -2.26 25.27
N ALA A 5 -17.43 -1.65 25.18
CA ALA A 5 -16.88 -1.20 23.91
C ALA A 5 -16.77 -2.44 23.03
N VAL A 6 -17.55 -2.48 21.96
CA VAL A 6 -17.44 -3.57 20.96
C VAL A 6 -16.03 -3.43 20.38
N ASP A 7 -15.21 -4.45 20.59
CA ASP A 7 -13.85 -4.48 20.07
C ASP A 7 -13.89 -4.47 18.53
N LYS A 8 -13.61 -3.30 17.94
CA LYS A 8 -13.73 -3.06 16.50
C LYS A 8 -12.67 -3.81 15.72
N ILE A 9 -13.07 -4.42 14.62
CA ILE A 9 -12.17 -5.07 13.66
C ILE A 9 -11.94 -4.08 12.53
N VAL A 10 -10.68 -3.75 12.27
CA VAL A 10 -10.31 -2.87 11.16
C VAL A 10 -9.93 -3.68 9.93
N GLY A 11 -10.22 -3.11 8.75
CA GLY A 11 -9.75 -3.63 7.46
C GLY A 11 -8.55 -2.80 7.00
N ILE A 12 -7.46 -3.45 6.62
CA ILE A 12 -6.23 -2.79 6.20
C ILE A 12 -5.83 -3.28 4.82
N ASP A 13 -5.68 -2.35 3.90
CA ASP A 13 -4.93 -2.53 2.67
C ASP A 13 -3.47 -2.16 2.93
N LEU A 14 -2.60 -3.17 3.01
CA LEU A 14 -1.16 -2.99 3.15
C LEU A 14 -0.53 -2.93 1.76
N GLY A 15 -0.61 -1.76 1.11
CA GLY A 15 -0.14 -1.58 -0.27
C GLY A 15 1.38 -1.41 -0.40
N THR A 16 1.91 -1.62 -1.62
CA THR A 16 3.34 -1.42 -1.93
C THR A 16 3.75 0.04 -1.78
N THR A 17 2.94 0.96 -2.30
CA THR A 17 3.24 2.40 -2.33
C THR A 17 2.47 3.15 -1.24
N ASN A 18 1.18 2.86 -1.09
CA ASN A 18 0.30 3.47 -0.10
C ASN A 18 -0.52 2.39 0.59
N SER A 19 -0.84 2.61 1.86
CA SER A 19 -1.70 1.76 2.67
C SER A 19 -2.94 2.53 3.13
N VAL A 20 -4.04 1.81 3.35
CA VAL A 20 -5.33 2.37 3.74
C VAL A 20 -5.93 1.56 4.89
N ILE A 21 -6.59 2.22 5.82
CA ILE A 21 -7.33 1.58 6.90
C ILE A 21 -8.79 2.01 6.90
N ALA A 22 -9.68 1.06 7.14
CA ALA A 22 -11.13 1.28 7.18
C ALA A 22 -11.77 0.48 8.32
N VAL A 23 -12.98 0.86 8.69
CA VAL A 23 -13.76 0.23 9.76
C VAL A 23 -15.24 0.21 9.40
N MET A 24 -16.01 -0.72 10.00
CA MET A 24 -17.46 -0.69 9.92
C MET A 24 -18.03 0.28 10.97
N GLU A 25 -18.84 1.24 10.52
CA GLU A 25 -19.55 2.21 11.36
C GLU A 25 -21.02 2.29 10.94
N GLY A 26 -21.93 2.02 11.89
CA GLY A 26 -23.36 2.07 11.61
C GLY A 26 -23.82 1.18 10.45
N GLY A 27 -23.16 0.04 10.24
CA GLY A 27 -23.46 -0.92 9.16
C GLY A 27 -22.87 -0.53 7.79
N LYS A 28 -22.05 0.53 7.70
CA LYS A 28 -21.37 0.96 6.48
C LYS A 28 -19.86 1.02 6.70
N PRO A 29 -19.07 0.70 5.67
CA PRO A 29 -17.61 0.87 5.75
C PRO A 29 -17.21 2.34 5.66
N ALA A 30 -16.27 2.76 6.50
CA ALA A 30 -15.70 4.10 6.54
C ALA A 30 -14.18 4.02 6.48
N VAL A 31 -13.56 4.75 5.55
CA VAL A 31 -12.10 4.89 5.48
C VAL A 31 -11.65 5.92 6.52
N ILE A 32 -10.69 5.54 7.34
CA ILE A 32 -10.12 6.38 8.38
C ILE A 32 -9.03 7.26 7.79
N ALA A 33 -9.15 8.58 7.97
CA ALA A 33 -8.09 9.51 7.62
C ALA A 33 -6.94 9.42 8.64
N ASN A 34 -5.71 9.52 8.15
CA ASN A 34 -4.52 9.57 9.00
C ASN A 34 -4.40 10.92 9.75
N ALA A 35 -3.43 11.03 10.66
CA ALA A 35 -3.20 12.25 11.43
C ALA A 35 -2.89 13.48 10.57
N GLU A 36 -2.40 13.28 9.35
CA GLU A 36 -2.14 14.32 8.36
C GLU A 36 -3.37 14.72 7.53
N GLY A 37 -4.54 14.12 7.80
CA GLY A 37 -5.81 14.36 7.13
C GLY A 37 -5.97 13.65 5.78
N ALA A 38 -5.01 12.81 5.38
CA ALA A 38 -5.08 12.04 4.14
C ALA A 38 -5.78 10.68 4.37
N ARG A 39 -6.47 10.18 3.35
CA ARG A 39 -7.15 8.88 3.40
C ARG A 39 -6.23 7.71 3.04
N THR A 40 -5.04 8.00 2.50
CA THR A 40 -3.97 7.05 2.21
C THR A 40 -2.73 7.42 2.99
N THR A 41 -1.97 6.42 3.44
CA THR A 41 -0.70 6.59 4.14
C THR A 41 0.42 5.99 3.30
N PRO A 42 1.47 6.74 2.92
CA PRO A 42 2.60 6.17 2.21
C PRO A 42 3.23 5.00 2.97
N SER A 43 3.47 3.89 2.29
CA SER A 43 4.15 2.70 2.83
C SER A 43 5.67 2.92 2.88
N VAL A 44 6.08 3.97 3.60
CA VAL A 44 7.46 4.45 3.71
C VAL A 44 7.86 4.54 5.17
N VAL A 45 9.05 4.01 5.49
CA VAL A 45 9.63 4.04 6.84
C VAL A 45 11.03 4.60 6.75
N ALA A 46 11.37 5.54 7.61
CA ALA A 46 12.68 6.15 7.66
C ALA A 46 13.23 6.20 9.09
N TYR A 47 14.55 6.16 9.19
CA TYR A 47 15.27 6.37 10.45
C TYR A 47 16.10 7.64 10.34
N THR A 48 15.90 8.55 11.28
CA THR A 48 16.65 9.81 11.35
C THR A 48 18.09 9.54 11.79
N LYS A 49 18.95 10.56 11.73
CA LYS A 49 20.33 10.46 12.25
C LYS A 49 20.40 10.20 13.75
N GLN A 50 19.34 10.49 14.46
CA GLN A 50 19.18 10.26 15.90
C GLN A 50 18.62 8.85 16.20
N GLY A 51 18.33 8.03 15.19
CA GLY A 51 17.71 6.72 15.35
C GLY A 51 16.18 6.75 15.47
N GLU A 52 15.55 7.92 15.35
CA GLU A 52 14.08 8.03 15.41
C GLU A 52 13.42 7.41 14.19
N ARG A 53 12.35 6.66 14.41
CA ARG A 53 11.57 6.02 13.34
C ARG A 53 10.43 6.93 12.88
N LEU A 54 10.44 7.29 11.60
CA LEU A 54 9.36 8.02 10.93
C LEU A 54 8.61 7.08 9.98
N VAL A 55 7.29 7.27 9.88
CA VAL A 55 6.43 6.44 9.03
C VAL A 55 5.47 7.33 8.21
N GLY A 56 5.15 6.89 7.01
CA GLY A 56 4.16 7.54 6.16
C GLY A 56 4.67 8.83 5.53
N GLN A 57 3.86 9.87 5.58
CA GLN A 57 4.18 11.15 4.94
C GLN A 57 5.43 11.82 5.51
N LEU A 58 5.69 11.65 6.81
CA LEU A 58 6.88 12.18 7.46
C LEU A 58 8.15 11.53 6.91
N ALA A 59 8.14 10.20 6.78
CA ALA A 59 9.25 9.45 6.19
C ALA A 59 9.46 9.85 4.72
N ARG A 60 8.39 9.98 3.93
CA ARG A 60 8.45 10.34 2.51
C ARG A 60 9.05 11.73 2.30
N ARG A 61 8.71 12.72 3.13
CA ARG A 61 9.24 14.09 3.00
C ARG A 61 10.74 14.18 3.14
N GLN A 62 11.37 13.33 3.93
CA GLN A 62 12.82 13.34 4.12
C GLN A 62 13.59 12.39 3.18
N ALA A 63 12.90 11.60 2.36
CA ALA A 63 13.53 10.58 1.52
C ALA A 63 14.66 11.11 0.65
N VAL A 64 14.51 12.30 0.08
CA VAL A 64 15.55 12.96 -0.74
C VAL A 64 16.81 13.29 0.07
N LEU A 65 16.64 13.71 1.33
CA LEU A 65 17.77 14.12 2.18
C LEU A 65 18.43 12.93 2.91
N ASN A 66 17.68 11.82 3.03
CA ASN A 66 18.10 10.63 3.77
C ASN A 66 17.72 9.33 3.02
N PRO A 67 18.08 9.18 1.73
CA PRO A 67 17.63 8.06 0.91
C PRO A 67 18.15 6.72 1.39
N GLU A 68 19.34 6.67 2.00
CA GLU A 68 19.96 5.43 2.49
C GLU A 68 19.27 4.85 3.72
N ASN A 69 18.54 5.66 4.48
CA ASN A 69 17.82 5.25 5.68
C ASN A 69 16.30 5.38 5.53
N THR A 70 15.80 5.46 4.29
CA THR A 70 14.37 5.56 3.98
C THR A 70 13.96 4.38 3.10
N VAL A 71 13.19 3.45 3.68
CA VAL A 71 12.70 2.25 3.00
C VAL A 71 11.30 2.48 2.46
N PHE A 72 11.10 2.19 1.19
CA PHE A 72 9.82 2.16 0.49
C PHE A 72 9.71 0.87 -0.34
N SER A 73 8.53 0.54 -0.85
CA SER A 73 8.24 -0.67 -1.63
C SER A 73 8.66 -1.98 -0.92
N ALA A 74 8.67 -2.00 0.43
CA ALA A 74 9.08 -3.17 1.23
C ALA A 74 8.25 -4.43 0.91
N LYS A 75 7.00 -4.27 0.45
CA LYS A 75 6.11 -5.36 0.01
C LYS A 75 6.68 -6.17 -1.17
N ARG A 76 7.58 -5.59 -1.98
CA ARG A 76 8.29 -6.31 -3.05
C ARG A 76 9.34 -7.30 -2.52
N PHE A 77 9.73 -7.16 -1.25
CA PHE A 77 10.76 -7.98 -0.58
C PHE A 77 10.16 -8.99 0.43
N ILE A 78 8.94 -8.73 0.91
CA ILE A 78 8.32 -9.52 1.98
C ILE A 78 8.15 -10.99 1.58
N GLY A 79 8.58 -11.92 2.43
CA GLY A 79 8.47 -13.35 2.22
C GLY A 79 9.29 -13.90 1.03
N ARG A 80 10.28 -13.13 0.53
CA ARG A 80 11.16 -13.52 -0.58
C ARG A 80 12.56 -13.85 -0.10
N ARG A 81 13.27 -14.70 -0.87
CA ARG A 81 14.69 -14.96 -0.67
C ARG A 81 15.52 -13.84 -1.30
N PHE A 82 16.72 -13.66 -0.77
CA PHE A 82 17.64 -12.62 -1.24
C PHE A 82 17.97 -12.73 -2.74
N GLU A 83 18.07 -13.95 -3.28
CA GLU A 83 18.32 -14.19 -4.70
C GLU A 83 17.13 -13.83 -5.58
N GLU A 84 15.89 -13.96 -5.05
CA GLU A 84 14.64 -13.68 -5.79
C GLU A 84 14.39 -12.17 -6.00
N VAL A 85 15.15 -11.30 -5.32
CA VAL A 85 14.97 -9.83 -5.33
C VAL A 85 16.15 -9.09 -5.96
N ALA A 86 16.91 -9.73 -6.84
CA ALA A 86 18.10 -9.14 -7.45
C ALA A 86 17.77 -7.84 -8.22
N LEU A 87 16.68 -7.84 -8.98
CA LEU A 87 16.25 -6.67 -9.76
C LEU A 87 15.77 -5.53 -8.87
N GLU A 88 15.05 -5.84 -7.81
CA GLU A 88 14.53 -4.87 -6.85
C GLU A 88 15.65 -4.16 -6.08
N ARG A 89 16.69 -4.92 -5.68
CA ARG A 89 17.86 -4.39 -4.97
C ARG A 89 18.60 -3.31 -5.74
N ASP A 90 18.73 -3.51 -7.05
CA ASP A 90 19.48 -2.58 -7.92
C ASP A 90 18.73 -1.27 -8.20
N ARG A 91 17.44 -1.21 -7.85
CA ARG A 91 16.54 -0.09 -8.14
C ARG A 91 16.30 0.85 -6.96
N VAL A 92 16.73 0.47 -5.77
CA VAL A 92 16.48 1.23 -4.54
C VAL A 92 17.74 1.91 -4.02
N PRO A 93 17.65 3.11 -3.42
CA PRO A 93 18.80 3.85 -2.91
C PRO A 93 19.31 3.32 -1.56
N TYR A 94 18.50 2.58 -0.81
CA TYR A 94 18.89 1.97 0.47
C TYR A 94 19.57 0.61 0.26
N ARG A 95 20.37 0.20 1.24
CA ARG A 95 21.14 -1.04 1.14
C ARG A 95 20.30 -2.26 1.51
N VAL A 96 20.27 -3.24 0.62
CA VAL A 96 19.63 -4.55 0.82
C VAL A 96 20.72 -5.61 0.93
N GLU A 97 20.66 -6.43 1.95
CA GLU A 97 21.64 -7.51 2.19
C GLU A 97 20.95 -8.84 2.53
N GLN A 98 21.74 -9.91 2.43
CA GLN A 98 21.28 -11.25 2.78
C GLN A 98 21.23 -11.40 4.30
N GLY A 99 20.10 -11.81 4.80
CA GLY A 99 19.88 -12.13 6.20
C GLY A 99 19.95 -13.62 6.51
N PRO A 100 19.58 -14.01 7.74
CA PRO A 100 19.47 -15.41 8.12
C PRO A 100 18.52 -16.18 7.19
N SER A 101 18.80 -17.47 6.98
CA SER A 101 17.99 -18.38 6.15
C SER A 101 17.72 -17.86 4.73
N ASP A 102 18.68 -17.16 4.12
CA ASP A 102 18.55 -16.51 2.80
C ASP A 102 17.48 -15.41 2.71
N GLY A 103 16.99 -14.93 3.84
CA GLY A 103 16.02 -13.84 3.89
C GLY A 103 16.61 -12.49 3.48
N VAL A 104 15.74 -11.51 3.29
CA VAL A 104 16.11 -10.13 2.97
C VAL A 104 16.26 -9.31 4.25
N ARG A 105 17.27 -8.42 4.28
CA ARG A 105 17.45 -7.39 5.32
C ARG A 105 17.77 -6.04 4.71
N PHE A 106 17.28 -4.99 5.34
CA PHE A 106 17.59 -3.61 5.01
C PHE A 106 18.64 -3.09 6.00
N ALA A 107 19.85 -2.84 5.51
CA ALA A 107 20.97 -2.34 6.32
C ALA A 107 20.95 -0.80 6.33
N LEU A 108 20.27 -0.25 7.32
CA LEU A 108 20.16 1.19 7.53
C LEU A 108 21.22 1.64 8.53
N ALA A 109 22.00 2.67 8.17
CA ALA A 109 23.12 3.11 9.02
C ALA A 109 22.68 3.69 10.38
N THR A 110 21.41 4.12 10.47
CA THR A 110 20.84 4.76 11.65
C THR A 110 19.89 3.86 12.44
N ALA A 111 19.64 2.63 11.98
CA ALA A 111 18.88 1.64 12.74
C ALA A 111 19.83 0.80 13.60
N ASP A 112 19.36 0.31 14.74
CA ASP A 112 20.16 -0.48 15.70
C ASP A 112 20.58 -1.85 15.15
N HIS A 113 19.85 -2.37 14.17
CA HIS A 113 20.13 -3.65 13.50
C HIS A 113 19.57 -3.64 12.05
N PRO A 114 20.02 -4.55 11.19
CA PRO A 114 19.42 -4.73 9.87
C PRO A 114 17.96 -5.20 9.97
N LEU A 115 17.02 -4.45 9.38
CA LEU A 115 15.59 -4.67 9.49
C LEU A 115 15.06 -5.65 8.43
N SER A 116 14.08 -6.46 8.80
CA SER A 116 13.36 -7.32 7.85
C SER A 116 12.23 -6.55 7.12
N PRO A 117 11.76 -7.05 5.98
CA PRO A 117 10.57 -6.52 5.33
C PRO A 117 9.32 -6.57 6.22
N GLU A 118 9.22 -7.57 7.10
CA GLU A 118 8.16 -7.73 8.08
C GLU A 118 8.18 -6.61 9.13
N GLU A 119 9.37 -6.21 9.62
CA GLU A 119 9.53 -5.10 10.57
C GLU A 119 9.14 -3.75 9.94
N ILE A 120 9.53 -3.51 8.68
CA ILE A 120 9.13 -2.32 7.94
C ILE A 120 7.60 -2.29 7.73
N SER A 121 7.02 -3.42 7.33
CA SER A 121 5.57 -3.56 7.16
C SER A 121 4.83 -3.38 8.50
N ALA A 122 5.37 -3.92 9.59
CA ALA A 122 4.82 -3.75 10.93
C ALA A 122 4.84 -2.28 11.36
N ALA A 123 5.88 -1.51 11.04
CA ALA A 123 5.93 -0.08 11.33
C ALA A 123 4.81 0.68 10.62
N VAL A 124 4.51 0.34 9.35
CA VAL A 124 3.36 0.91 8.62
C VAL A 124 2.05 0.53 9.29
N LEU A 125 1.87 -0.75 9.65
CA LEU A 125 0.67 -1.24 10.34
C LEU A 125 0.48 -0.58 11.71
N GLN A 126 1.56 -0.33 12.47
CA GLN A 126 1.51 0.40 13.74
C GLN A 126 1.03 1.83 13.55
N LYS A 127 1.48 2.53 12.51
CA LYS A 127 0.99 3.88 12.17
C LYS A 127 -0.51 3.86 11.88
N LEU A 128 -0.97 2.95 11.02
CA LEU A 128 -2.39 2.81 10.68
C LEU A 128 -3.23 2.46 11.91
N LYS A 129 -2.75 1.55 12.75
CA LYS A 129 -3.38 1.20 14.04
C LYS A 129 -3.54 2.43 14.93
N ALA A 130 -2.47 3.20 15.10
CA ALA A 130 -2.49 4.40 15.94
C ALA A 130 -3.45 5.47 15.39
N ASP A 131 -3.54 5.63 14.07
CA ASP A 131 -4.51 6.54 13.44
C ASP A 131 -5.95 6.06 13.68
N ALA A 132 -6.19 4.74 13.59
CA ALA A 132 -7.50 4.15 13.88
C ALA A 132 -7.88 4.28 15.36
N GLU A 133 -6.95 4.07 16.28
CA GLU A 133 -7.17 4.25 17.72
C GLU A 133 -7.50 5.70 18.07
N ALA A 134 -6.81 6.65 17.44
CA ALA A 134 -7.11 8.08 17.59
C ALA A 134 -8.50 8.44 17.06
N TYR A 135 -8.87 7.92 15.90
CA TYR A 135 -10.18 8.14 15.27
C TYR A 135 -11.32 7.53 16.09
N LEU A 136 -11.18 6.27 16.50
CA LEU A 136 -12.19 5.51 17.22
C LEU A 136 -12.24 5.84 18.72
N ASN A 137 -11.22 6.53 19.25
CA ASN A 137 -11.03 6.80 20.68
C ASN A 137 -11.10 5.53 21.56
N GLN A 138 -10.57 4.42 21.04
CA GLN A 138 -10.47 3.13 21.73
C GLN A 138 -9.32 2.29 21.16
N PRO A 139 -8.77 1.32 21.91
CA PRO A 139 -7.76 0.40 21.40
C PRO A 139 -8.26 -0.39 20.19
N VAL A 140 -7.36 -0.65 19.24
CA VAL A 140 -7.58 -1.51 18.06
C VAL A 140 -6.63 -2.68 18.16
N THR A 141 -7.17 -3.87 18.39
CA THR A 141 -6.38 -5.10 18.61
C THR A 141 -6.56 -6.12 17.50
N ARG A 142 -7.62 -6.01 16.67
CA ARG A 142 -7.98 -7.01 15.65
C ARG A 142 -8.07 -6.41 14.26
N ALA A 143 -7.56 -7.13 13.26
CA ALA A 143 -7.57 -6.68 11.87
C ALA A 143 -7.82 -7.79 10.87
N VAL A 144 -8.36 -7.40 9.72
CA VAL A 144 -8.28 -8.12 8.44
C VAL A 144 -7.26 -7.39 7.59
N ILE A 145 -6.25 -8.10 7.07
CA ILE A 145 -5.18 -7.50 6.26
C ILE A 145 -5.23 -8.11 4.85
N THR A 146 -5.02 -7.29 3.83
CA THR A 146 -5.07 -7.74 2.45
C THR A 146 -3.69 -8.10 1.91
N VAL A 147 -3.68 -9.00 0.94
CA VAL A 147 -2.50 -9.38 0.16
C VAL A 147 -2.88 -9.53 -1.32
N PRO A 148 -1.93 -9.35 -2.24
CA PRO A 148 -2.14 -9.72 -3.63
C PRO A 148 -2.62 -11.17 -3.77
N ALA A 149 -3.53 -11.42 -4.72
CA ALA A 149 -4.09 -12.77 -4.89
C ALA A 149 -2.98 -13.78 -5.23
N TYR A 150 -1.97 -13.35 -5.99
CA TYR A 150 -0.86 -14.19 -6.45
C TYR A 150 0.30 -14.32 -5.42
N PHE A 151 0.13 -13.80 -4.18
CA PHE A 151 1.08 -14.05 -3.10
C PHE A 151 1.12 -15.53 -2.75
N ASN A 152 2.36 -16.06 -2.62
CA ASN A 152 2.59 -17.41 -2.13
C ASN A 152 2.42 -17.50 -0.60
N ASP A 153 2.46 -18.72 -0.08
CA ASP A 153 2.30 -19.01 1.35
C ASP A 153 3.30 -18.23 2.24
N ALA A 154 4.56 -18.14 1.82
CA ALA A 154 5.60 -17.40 2.53
C ALA A 154 5.27 -15.91 2.69
N GLN A 155 4.81 -15.27 1.63
CA GLN A 155 4.44 -13.85 1.61
C GLN A 155 3.18 -13.58 2.46
N ARG A 156 2.20 -14.51 2.43
CA ARG A 156 0.99 -14.45 3.27
C ARG A 156 1.33 -14.57 4.76
N GLN A 157 2.18 -15.53 5.10
CA GLN A 157 2.61 -15.72 6.49
C GLN A 157 3.44 -14.52 6.98
N ALA A 158 4.38 -14.02 6.18
CA ALA A 158 5.19 -12.84 6.50
C ALA A 158 4.31 -11.59 6.74
N THR A 159 3.24 -11.42 5.95
CA THR A 159 2.25 -10.34 6.16
C THR A 159 1.48 -10.53 7.48
N LYS A 160 1.11 -11.77 7.80
CA LYS A 160 0.46 -12.10 9.08
C LYS A 160 1.38 -11.85 10.28
N ASP A 161 2.67 -12.16 10.15
CA ASP A 161 3.67 -11.91 11.18
C ASP A 161 3.95 -10.41 11.36
N ALA A 162 3.99 -9.63 10.28
CA ALA A 162 4.03 -8.17 10.35
C ALA A 162 2.85 -7.60 11.15
N GLY A 163 1.63 -8.14 10.96
CA GLY A 163 0.46 -7.79 11.75
C GLY A 163 0.64 -8.08 13.24
N LYS A 164 1.19 -9.25 13.60
CA LYS A 164 1.48 -9.60 14.99
C LYS A 164 2.53 -8.69 15.61
N ILE A 165 3.62 -8.40 14.90
CA ILE A 165 4.67 -7.45 15.34
C ILE A 165 4.07 -6.06 15.57
N ALA A 166 3.07 -5.67 14.77
CA ALA A 166 2.33 -4.41 14.97
C ALA A 166 1.36 -4.44 16.17
N GLY A 167 1.25 -5.56 16.89
CA GLY A 167 0.31 -5.74 18.00
C GLY A 167 -1.15 -5.89 17.53
N LEU A 168 -1.35 -6.52 16.37
CA LEU A 168 -2.66 -6.84 15.81
C LEU A 168 -2.87 -8.37 15.77
N GLU A 169 -4.00 -8.82 16.29
CA GLU A 169 -4.51 -10.14 15.98
C GLU A 169 -5.06 -10.15 14.55
N VAL A 170 -4.36 -10.80 13.64
CA VAL A 170 -4.78 -10.92 12.25
C VAL A 170 -5.81 -12.04 12.14
N LEU A 171 -7.09 -11.68 12.15
CA LEU A 171 -8.20 -12.63 12.09
C LEU A 171 -8.29 -13.31 10.73
N ARG A 172 -7.97 -12.55 9.67
CA ARG A 172 -7.97 -13.07 8.30
C ARG A 172 -6.97 -12.32 7.42
N ILE A 173 -6.31 -13.07 6.55
CA ILE A 173 -5.64 -12.57 5.35
C ILE A 173 -6.62 -12.77 4.19
N ILE A 174 -6.93 -11.71 3.44
CA ILE A 174 -7.86 -11.74 2.30
C ILE A 174 -7.16 -11.22 1.04
N ASN A 175 -7.49 -11.77 -0.12
CA ASN A 175 -6.95 -11.31 -1.39
C ASN A 175 -7.49 -9.91 -1.75
N GLU A 176 -6.64 -9.02 -2.27
CA GLU A 176 -6.97 -7.65 -2.66
C GLU A 176 -8.15 -7.59 -3.66
N PRO A 177 -8.14 -8.35 -4.77
CA PRO A 177 -9.28 -8.33 -5.69
C PRO A 177 -10.56 -8.91 -5.08
N THR A 178 -10.44 -9.85 -4.15
CA THR A 178 -11.60 -10.41 -3.42
C THR A 178 -12.19 -9.37 -2.46
N ALA A 179 -11.35 -8.62 -1.75
CA ALA A 179 -11.79 -7.51 -0.92
C ALA A 179 -12.47 -6.41 -1.77
N ALA A 180 -11.89 -6.07 -2.91
CA ALA A 180 -12.49 -5.09 -3.83
C ALA A 180 -13.87 -5.54 -4.35
N ALA A 181 -14.02 -6.83 -4.65
CA ALA A 181 -15.32 -7.40 -5.03
C ALA A 181 -16.36 -7.31 -3.91
N LEU A 182 -15.98 -7.56 -2.64
CA LEU A 182 -16.87 -7.37 -1.49
C LEU A 182 -17.35 -5.92 -1.39
N ALA A 183 -16.46 -4.95 -1.58
CA ALA A 183 -16.83 -3.54 -1.54
C ALA A 183 -17.75 -3.13 -2.70
N TYR A 184 -17.50 -3.67 -3.90
CA TYR A 184 -18.32 -3.45 -5.07
C TYR A 184 -19.71 -4.08 -4.95
N GLY A 185 -19.77 -5.34 -4.50
CA GLY A 185 -20.97 -6.17 -4.52
C GLY A 185 -21.85 -6.10 -3.28
N LEU A 186 -21.48 -5.32 -2.24
CA LEU A 186 -22.18 -5.29 -0.96
C LEU A 186 -23.68 -5.02 -1.09
N ASP A 187 -24.08 -4.13 -1.99
CA ASP A 187 -25.48 -3.73 -2.22
C ASP A 187 -26.09 -4.39 -3.47
N ARG A 188 -25.38 -5.34 -4.12
CA ARG A 188 -25.86 -6.01 -5.34
C ARG A 188 -26.71 -7.24 -5.02
N LYS A 189 -27.86 -7.35 -5.70
CA LYS A 189 -28.79 -8.47 -5.56
C LYS A 189 -28.83 -9.38 -6.78
N ALA A 190 -28.46 -8.85 -7.95
CA ALA A 190 -28.39 -9.64 -9.17
C ALA A 190 -27.09 -10.44 -9.23
N GLU A 191 -27.14 -11.62 -9.81
CA GLU A 191 -25.92 -12.37 -10.14
C GLU A 191 -25.18 -11.65 -11.25
N GLU A 192 -23.93 -11.32 -11.00
CA GLU A 192 -23.03 -10.63 -11.94
C GLU A 192 -21.70 -11.40 -12.03
N LYS A 193 -21.17 -11.53 -13.25
CA LYS A 193 -19.81 -12.00 -13.51
C LYS A 193 -18.91 -10.80 -13.64
N ILE A 194 -18.06 -10.57 -12.66
CA ILE A 194 -17.18 -9.42 -12.62
C ILE A 194 -15.74 -9.83 -12.83
N LEU A 195 -14.98 -8.95 -13.45
CA LEU A 195 -13.53 -9.05 -13.51
C LEU A 195 -12.95 -7.91 -12.68
N VAL A 196 -12.15 -8.25 -11.69
CA VAL A 196 -11.35 -7.30 -10.91
C VAL A 196 -9.96 -7.23 -11.54
N PHE A 197 -9.56 -6.03 -11.97
CA PHE A 197 -8.26 -5.75 -12.57
C PHE A 197 -7.50 -4.86 -11.60
N ASP A 198 -6.58 -5.46 -10.85
CA ASP A 198 -5.82 -4.77 -9.81
C ASP A 198 -4.37 -4.54 -10.26
N LEU A 199 -4.05 -3.27 -10.57
CA LEU A 199 -2.70 -2.84 -10.89
C LEU A 199 -2.23 -1.84 -9.83
N GLY A 200 -1.54 -2.36 -8.83
CA GLY A 200 -0.94 -1.60 -7.75
C GLY A 200 0.42 -0.99 -8.11
N GLY A 201 1.18 -0.59 -7.08
CA GLY A 201 2.56 -0.11 -7.25
C GLY A 201 3.54 -1.23 -7.57
N GLY A 202 3.35 -2.43 -7.01
CA GLY A 202 4.31 -3.52 -7.10
C GLY A 202 3.83 -4.80 -7.76
N THR A 203 2.52 -5.00 -7.82
CA THR A 203 1.89 -6.24 -8.30
C THR A 203 0.74 -5.96 -9.24
N PHE A 204 0.44 -6.95 -10.06
CA PHE A 204 -0.70 -7.00 -10.95
C PHE A 204 -1.48 -8.28 -10.73
N ASP A 205 -2.76 -8.19 -10.42
CA ASP A 205 -3.67 -9.31 -10.24
C ASP A 205 -4.93 -9.13 -11.09
N VAL A 206 -5.43 -10.23 -11.65
CA VAL A 206 -6.72 -10.31 -12.33
C VAL A 206 -7.51 -11.46 -11.73
N SER A 207 -8.71 -11.18 -11.24
CA SER A 207 -9.61 -12.19 -10.71
C SER A 207 -10.98 -12.11 -11.37
N VAL A 208 -11.53 -13.27 -11.68
CA VAL A 208 -12.89 -13.41 -12.20
C VAL A 208 -13.75 -13.97 -11.07
N LEU A 209 -14.86 -13.30 -10.78
CA LEU A 209 -15.78 -13.66 -9.70
C LEU A 209 -17.22 -13.71 -10.21
N GLU A 210 -18.02 -14.56 -9.56
CA GLU A 210 -19.47 -14.50 -9.58
C GLU A 210 -19.95 -13.89 -8.26
N VAL A 211 -20.77 -12.86 -8.36
CA VAL A 211 -21.25 -12.06 -7.22
C VAL A 211 -22.77 -11.96 -7.30
N GLY A 212 -23.49 -12.34 -6.25
CA GLY A 212 -24.94 -12.22 -6.19
C GLY A 212 -25.51 -12.77 -4.88
N ASP A 213 -26.62 -12.20 -4.42
CA ASP A 213 -27.35 -12.62 -3.21
C ASP A 213 -26.46 -12.85 -1.96
N GLY A 214 -25.42 -12.02 -1.78
CA GLY A 214 -24.49 -12.14 -0.67
C GLY A 214 -23.41 -13.22 -0.85
N VAL A 215 -23.37 -13.93 -1.98
CA VAL A 215 -22.33 -14.90 -2.31
C VAL A 215 -21.30 -14.27 -3.22
N PHE A 216 -20.03 -14.42 -2.86
CA PHE A 216 -18.86 -13.96 -3.61
C PHE A 216 -17.98 -15.16 -3.89
N GLU A 217 -18.02 -15.67 -5.09
CA GLU A 217 -17.25 -16.84 -5.51
C GLU A 217 -16.16 -16.45 -6.49
N VAL A 218 -14.89 -16.61 -6.10
CA VAL A 218 -13.76 -16.48 -7.02
C VAL A 218 -13.72 -17.71 -7.91
N LYS A 219 -13.82 -17.51 -9.23
CA LYS A 219 -13.74 -18.59 -10.24
C LYS A 219 -12.31 -18.86 -10.64
N SER A 220 -11.54 -17.79 -10.78
CA SER A 220 -10.12 -17.87 -11.15
C SER A 220 -9.37 -16.62 -10.73
N THR A 221 -8.06 -16.76 -10.55
CA THR A 221 -7.14 -15.65 -10.37
C THR A 221 -5.84 -15.91 -11.14
N SER A 222 -5.23 -14.86 -11.67
CA SER A 222 -3.92 -14.88 -12.31
C SER A 222 -3.21 -13.55 -12.07
N GLY A 223 -1.87 -13.50 -12.16
CA GLY A 223 -1.16 -12.26 -11.87
C GLY A 223 0.32 -12.29 -12.21
N ASP A 224 0.97 -11.16 -11.92
CA ASP A 224 2.42 -10.95 -12.04
C ASP A 224 2.90 -10.16 -10.80
N THR A 225 3.64 -10.81 -9.93
CA THR A 225 4.14 -10.22 -8.67
C THR A 225 5.38 -9.33 -8.87
N HIS A 226 5.80 -9.10 -10.11
CA HIS A 226 6.91 -8.24 -10.52
C HIS A 226 6.47 -7.20 -11.57
N LEU A 227 5.20 -6.81 -11.57
CA LEU A 227 4.64 -5.82 -12.47
C LEU A 227 3.71 -4.88 -11.72
N GLY A 228 4.02 -3.60 -11.71
CA GLY A 228 3.22 -2.56 -11.07
C GLY A 228 3.69 -1.16 -11.45
N GLY A 229 3.09 -0.14 -10.86
CA GLY A 229 3.39 1.27 -11.13
C GLY A 229 4.85 1.65 -10.96
N ASP A 230 5.56 1.04 -10.00
CA ASP A 230 7.00 1.27 -9.77
C ASP A 230 7.84 0.85 -11.00
N ASP A 231 7.40 -0.16 -11.77
CA ASP A 231 8.11 -0.58 -12.98
C ASP A 231 7.94 0.44 -14.10
N TYR A 232 6.76 1.08 -14.19
CA TYR A 232 6.54 2.21 -15.10
C TYR A 232 7.41 3.40 -14.72
N ASP A 233 7.51 3.72 -13.43
CA ASP A 233 8.39 4.78 -12.92
C ASP A 233 9.86 4.49 -13.27
N GLN A 234 10.31 3.26 -13.14
CA GLN A 234 11.67 2.87 -13.50
C GLN A 234 11.99 3.09 -14.99
N ARG A 235 11.02 2.93 -15.90
CA ARG A 235 11.21 3.27 -17.31
C ARG A 235 11.46 4.77 -17.51
N VAL A 236 10.75 5.60 -16.76
CA VAL A 236 10.95 7.05 -16.77
C VAL A 236 12.30 7.41 -16.15
N VAL A 237 12.67 6.82 -15.01
CA VAL A 237 13.99 7.01 -14.38
C VAL A 237 15.12 6.69 -15.36
N GLN A 238 15.05 5.53 -16.03
CA GLN A 238 16.04 5.12 -17.03
C GLN A 238 16.14 6.15 -18.17
N TYR A 239 15.00 6.55 -18.72
CA TYR A 239 14.93 7.54 -19.79
C TYR A 239 15.59 8.87 -19.40
N LEU A 240 15.25 9.39 -18.19
CA LEU A 240 15.81 10.66 -17.70
C LEU A 240 17.31 10.55 -17.41
N ALA A 241 17.74 9.45 -16.76
CA ALA A 241 19.14 9.23 -16.44
C ALA A 241 20.01 9.04 -17.69
N ASP A 242 19.54 8.28 -18.68
CA ASP A 242 20.26 8.05 -19.94
C ASP A 242 20.34 9.33 -20.77
N ALA A 243 19.27 10.14 -20.81
CA ALA A 243 19.28 11.43 -21.47
C ALA A 243 20.29 12.39 -20.83
N PHE A 244 20.34 12.44 -19.50
CA PHE A 244 21.27 13.28 -18.75
C PHE A 244 22.72 12.78 -18.92
N GLN A 245 22.96 11.48 -18.83
CA GLN A 245 24.28 10.88 -19.05
C GLN A 245 24.81 11.18 -20.46
N LYS A 246 23.93 11.16 -21.45
CA LYS A 246 24.31 11.47 -22.85
C LYS A 246 24.65 12.95 -23.02
N ALA A 247 23.97 13.85 -22.30
CA ALA A 247 24.17 15.29 -22.39
C ALA A 247 25.38 15.78 -21.55
N GLU A 248 25.51 15.26 -20.32
CA GLU A 248 26.44 15.77 -19.30
C GLU A 248 27.57 14.79 -18.95
N GLY A 249 27.52 13.53 -19.44
CA GLY A 249 28.51 12.50 -19.15
C GLY A 249 28.41 11.87 -17.76
N ILE A 250 27.41 12.24 -16.96
CA ILE A 250 27.24 11.82 -15.55
C ILE A 250 26.05 10.88 -15.45
N ASP A 251 26.25 9.70 -14.83
CA ASP A 251 25.17 8.77 -14.53
C ASP A 251 24.57 9.05 -13.14
N LEU A 252 23.39 9.66 -13.13
CA LEU A 252 22.67 10.05 -11.92
C LEU A 252 22.26 8.86 -11.04
N ARG A 253 22.19 7.64 -11.58
CA ARG A 253 21.81 6.43 -10.84
C ARG A 253 22.88 5.99 -9.82
N LYS A 254 24.11 6.48 -9.96
CA LYS A 254 25.21 6.22 -9.04
C LYS A 254 25.21 7.10 -7.79
N ASP A 255 24.48 8.19 -7.82
CA ASP A 255 24.26 9.09 -6.69
C ASP A 255 22.88 8.79 -6.08
N ARG A 256 22.85 8.37 -4.84
CA ARG A 256 21.62 7.95 -4.15
C ARG A 256 20.62 9.08 -3.97
N GLN A 257 21.08 10.31 -3.74
CA GLN A 257 20.20 11.47 -3.65
C GLN A 257 19.62 11.83 -5.02
N ALA A 258 20.45 11.81 -6.06
CA ALA A 258 19.98 12.03 -7.41
C ALA A 258 18.98 10.94 -7.85
N LEU A 259 19.29 9.67 -7.55
CA LEU A 259 18.38 8.54 -7.83
C LEU A 259 17.02 8.72 -7.12
N GLN A 260 17.01 9.08 -5.83
CA GLN A 260 15.77 9.32 -5.10
C GLN A 260 14.94 10.45 -5.72
N ARG A 261 15.60 11.55 -6.12
CA ARG A 261 14.93 12.66 -6.79
C ARG A 261 14.38 12.27 -8.17
N LEU A 262 15.08 11.41 -8.90
CA LEU A 262 14.59 10.86 -10.17
C LEU A 262 13.36 9.98 -9.96
N LEU A 263 13.36 9.10 -8.93
CA LEU A 263 12.22 8.24 -8.59
C LEU A 263 10.98 9.07 -8.27
N GLU A 264 11.09 10.07 -7.41
CA GLU A 264 9.98 10.96 -7.07
C GLU A 264 9.45 11.75 -8.27
N ALA A 265 10.36 12.23 -9.11
CA ALA A 265 9.99 12.97 -10.33
C ALA A 265 9.32 12.06 -11.37
N ALA A 266 9.76 10.81 -11.49
CA ALA A 266 9.17 9.82 -12.38
C ALA A 266 7.74 9.44 -11.94
N GLU A 267 7.54 9.14 -10.66
CA GLU A 267 6.21 8.87 -10.10
C GLU A 267 5.27 10.06 -10.31
N LYS A 268 5.74 11.28 -10.00
CA LYS A 268 4.97 12.50 -10.21
C LYS A 268 4.60 12.68 -11.69
N ALA A 269 5.56 12.50 -12.59
CA ALA A 269 5.30 12.62 -14.03
C ALA A 269 4.28 11.58 -14.51
N LYS A 270 4.35 10.31 -14.07
CA LYS A 270 3.35 9.27 -14.35
C LYS A 270 1.95 9.69 -13.91
N ILE A 271 1.82 10.21 -12.68
CA ILE A 271 0.55 10.67 -12.13
C ILE A 271 0.00 11.84 -12.96
N GLU A 272 0.82 12.85 -13.26
CA GLU A 272 0.41 14.01 -14.05
C GLU A 272 0.00 13.61 -15.48
N LEU A 273 0.78 12.75 -16.14
CA LEU A 273 0.48 12.25 -17.49
C LEU A 273 -0.79 11.39 -17.56
N SER A 274 -1.34 10.96 -16.42
CA SER A 274 -2.67 10.33 -16.39
C SER A 274 -3.80 11.33 -16.66
N THR A 275 -3.56 12.63 -16.46
CA THR A 275 -4.56 13.70 -16.67
C THR A 275 -4.20 14.65 -17.81
N VAL A 276 -2.91 15.02 -17.93
CA VAL A 276 -2.43 15.92 -18.98
C VAL A 276 -1.65 15.17 -20.07
N THR A 277 -1.49 15.78 -21.24
CA THR A 277 -0.77 15.16 -22.37
C THR A 277 0.74 15.41 -22.36
N GLU A 278 1.21 16.37 -21.56
CA GLU A 278 2.61 16.71 -21.41
C GLU A 278 2.88 17.22 -20.00
N THR A 279 4.04 16.91 -19.42
CA THR A 279 4.53 17.45 -18.16
C THR A 279 5.99 17.83 -18.25
N SER A 280 6.43 18.74 -17.37
CA SER A 280 7.83 19.17 -17.25
C SER A 280 8.47 18.51 -16.03
N VAL A 281 9.61 17.86 -16.25
CA VAL A 281 10.46 17.31 -15.18
C VAL A 281 11.64 18.28 -14.98
N SER A 282 11.61 19.03 -13.88
CA SER A 282 12.66 20.00 -13.54
C SER A 282 13.28 19.64 -12.20
N LEU A 283 14.56 19.28 -12.21
CA LEU A 283 15.35 18.92 -11.03
C LEU A 283 16.59 19.82 -10.96
N PRO A 284 16.45 21.02 -10.39
CA PRO A 284 17.58 21.95 -10.23
C PRO A 284 18.59 21.35 -9.25
N PHE A 285 19.88 21.60 -9.51
CA PHE A 285 20.99 21.13 -8.67
C PHE A 285 20.95 19.62 -8.43
N ILE A 286 20.70 18.83 -9.49
CA ILE A 286 20.60 17.37 -9.38
C ILE A 286 21.95 16.73 -9.05
N THR A 287 23.04 17.31 -9.55
CA THR A 287 24.43 16.94 -9.29
C THR A 287 25.36 18.13 -9.56
N ALA A 288 26.67 17.96 -9.36
CA ALA A 288 27.69 18.96 -9.70
C ALA A 288 28.93 18.25 -10.24
N ASP A 289 29.68 18.96 -11.13
CA ASP A 289 31.01 18.59 -11.60
C ASP A 289 32.00 19.76 -11.41
N GLN A 290 33.18 19.66 -12.02
CA GLN A 290 34.20 20.70 -11.96
C GLN A 290 33.76 22.02 -12.59
N ASN A 291 32.74 22.00 -13.45
CA ASN A 291 32.18 23.18 -14.12
C ASN A 291 31.01 23.81 -13.33
N GLY A 292 30.67 23.25 -12.18
CA GLY A 292 29.60 23.72 -11.29
C GLY A 292 28.36 22.85 -11.24
N PRO A 293 27.25 23.38 -10.69
CA PRO A 293 26.02 22.64 -10.53
C PRO A 293 25.38 22.32 -11.88
N LYS A 294 24.77 21.13 -11.95
CA LYS A 294 24.04 20.62 -13.10
C LYS A 294 22.55 20.49 -12.79
N HIS A 295 21.73 20.72 -13.79
CA HIS A 295 20.27 20.71 -13.69
C HIS A 295 19.71 19.76 -14.74
N LEU A 296 18.69 19.00 -14.35
CA LEU A 296 17.87 18.25 -15.31
C LEU A 296 16.59 19.04 -15.54
N ASP A 297 16.35 19.43 -16.79
CA ASP A 297 15.11 20.08 -17.22
C ASP A 297 14.69 19.47 -18.56
N THR A 298 13.57 18.77 -18.56
CA THR A 298 13.07 18.08 -19.75
C THR A 298 11.55 18.01 -19.75
N ARG A 299 10.99 17.82 -20.93
CA ARG A 299 9.54 17.58 -21.09
C ARG A 299 9.30 16.13 -21.42
N LEU A 300 8.25 15.58 -20.82
CA LEU A 300 7.78 14.23 -21.08
C LEU A 300 6.33 14.29 -21.56
N THR A 301 6.08 13.79 -22.75
CA THR A 301 4.71 13.64 -23.27
C THR A 301 4.13 12.30 -22.89
N ARG A 302 2.78 12.21 -22.79
CA ARG A 302 2.06 10.94 -22.58
C ARG A 302 2.42 9.92 -23.65
N ALA A 303 2.47 10.31 -24.93
CA ALA A 303 2.83 9.42 -26.02
C ALA A 303 4.24 8.82 -25.84
N ARG A 304 5.21 9.64 -25.35
CA ARG A 304 6.56 9.13 -25.06
C ARG A 304 6.57 8.19 -23.85
N PHE A 305 5.82 8.52 -22.80
CA PHE A 305 5.64 7.63 -21.65
C PHE A 305 5.05 6.29 -22.05
N GLU A 306 4.00 6.28 -22.87
CA GLU A 306 3.34 5.07 -23.37
C GLU A 306 4.25 4.23 -24.25
N GLU A 307 5.08 4.86 -25.10
CA GLU A 307 6.12 4.18 -25.89
C GLU A 307 7.16 3.49 -24.98
N LEU A 308 7.68 4.21 -23.96
CA LEU A 308 8.67 3.69 -23.01
C LEU A 308 8.16 2.52 -22.16
N THR A 309 6.86 2.40 -22.00
CA THR A 309 6.21 1.42 -21.10
C THR A 309 5.35 0.40 -21.85
N SER A 310 5.39 0.38 -23.18
CA SER A 310 4.55 -0.48 -24.02
C SER A 310 4.75 -1.97 -23.75
N ASP A 311 5.98 -2.39 -23.47
CA ASP A 311 6.31 -3.77 -23.11
C ASP A 311 5.70 -4.17 -21.74
N LEU A 312 5.69 -3.28 -20.76
CA LEU A 312 5.05 -3.51 -19.47
C LEU A 312 3.53 -3.64 -19.62
N THR A 313 2.93 -2.75 -20.41
CA THR A 313 1.50 -2.79 -20.71
C THR A 313 1.10 -4.08 -21.44
N SER A 314 1.92 -4.56 -22.37
CA SER A 314 1.68 -5.84 -23.07
C SER A 314 1.75 -7.04 -22.12
N ARG A 315 2.54 -7.00 -21.05
CA ARG A 315 2.60 -8.07 -20.04
C ARG A 315 1.28 -8.25 -19.29
N LEU A 316 0.42 -7.24 -19.21
CA LEU A 316 -0.89 -7.33 -18.57
C LEU A 316 -1.87 -8.26 -19.32
N GLU A 317 -1.67 -8.46 -20.63
CA GLU A 317 -2.60 -9.24 -21.46
C GLU A 317 -2.61 -10.73 -21.10
N LYS A 318 -1.44 -11.32 -20.85
CA LYS A 318 -1.34 -12.75 -20.58
C LYS A 318 -2.08 -13.18 -19.29
N PRO A 319 -1.87 -12.55 -18.12
CA PRO A 319 -2.64 -12.88 -16.93
C PRO A 319 -4.15 -12.64 -17.09
N PHE A 320 -4.54 -11.59 -17.82
CA PHE A 320 -5.94 -11.33 -18.14
C PHE A 320 -6.58 -12.48 -18.93
N GLN A 321 -5.93 -12.92 -20.02
CA GLN A 321 -6.41 -14.03 -20.83
C GLN A 321 -6.44 -15.35 -20.05
N GLN A 322 -5.43 -15.57 -19.20
CA GLN A 322 -5.33 -16.76 -18.37
C GLN A 322 -6.48 -16.84 -17.36
N ALA A 323 -6.80 -15.73 -16.69
CA ALA A 323 -7.90 -15.69 -15.74
C ALA A 323 -9.25 -16.01 -16.40
N LEU A 324 -9.52 -15.45 -17.56
CA LEU A 324 -10.74 -15.76 -18.33
C LEU A 324 -10.80 -17.22 -18.77
N ALA A 325 -9.70 -17.75 -19.30
CA ALA A 325 -9.62 -19.15 -19.74
C ALA A 325 -9.84 -20.13 -18.57
N ASP A 326 -9.22 -19.86 -17.42
CA ASP A 326 -9.37 -20.68 -16.21
C ASP A 326 -10.80 -20.61 -15.62
N ALA A 327 -11.48 -19.47 -15.78
CA ALA A 327 -12.90 -19.32 -15.41
C ALA A 327 -13.86 -19.95 -16.44
N GLY A 328 -13.37 -20.36 -17.61
CA GLY A 328 -14.19 -20.87 -18.71
C GLY A 328 -15.10 -19.81 -19.35
N LEU A 329 -14.70 -18.52 -19.29
CA LEU A 329 -15.46 -17.38 -19.79
C LEU A 329 -14.76 -16.67 -20.94
N ALA A 330 -15.56 -16.11 -21.84
CA ALA A 330 -15.09 -15.11 -22.79
C ALA A 330 -15.23 -13.70 -22.19
N ALA A 331 -14.48 -12.73 -22.73
CA ALA A 331 -14.59 -11.34 -22.28
C ALA A 331 -16.01 -10.73 -22.45
N ALA A 332 -16.78 -11.24 -23.40
CA ALA A 332 -18.16 -10.83 -23.63
C ALA A 332 -19.13 -11.29 -22.51
N ASP A 333 -18.78 -12.36 -21.80
CA ASP A 333 -19.61 -12.96 -20.73
C ASP A 333 -19.49 -12.18 -19.40
N LEU A 334 -18.52 -11.28 -19.30
CA LEU A 334 -18.37 -10.41 -18.13
C LEU A 334 -19.51 -9.38 -18.10
N ASP A 335 -20.08 -9.14 -16.94
CA ASP A 335 -21.05 -8.06 -16.74
C ASP A 335 -20.33 -6.75 -16.47
N GLU A 336 -19.32 -6.77 -15.61
CA GLU A 336 -18.58 -5.58 -15.16
C GLU A 336 -17.08 -5.82 -15.07
N VAL A 337 -16.31 -4.72 -15.22
CA VAL A 337 -14.87 -4.67 -14.97
C VAL A 337 -14.57 -3.63 -13.91
N VAL A 338 -14.07 -4.08 -12.77
CA VAL A 338 -13.74 -3.24 -11.61
C VAL A 338 -12.24 -2.96 -11.60
N LEU A 339 -11.87 -1.68 -11.60
CA LEU A 339 -10.47 -1.24 -11.55
C LEU A 339 -10.04 -1.00 -10.11
N VAL A 340 -8.88 -1.55 -9.77
CA VAL A 340 -8.25 -1.46 -8.45
C VAL A 340 -6.78 -1.07 -8.61
N GLY A 341 -6.24 -0.37 -7.60
CA GLY A 341 -4.87 0.13 -7.61
C GLY A 341 -4.70 1.43 -8.41
N GLY A 342 -3.88 2.33 -7.88
CA GLY A 342 -3.68 3.67 -8.45
C GLY A 342 -3.16 3.67 -9.89
N SER A 343 -2.43 2.63 -10.29
CA SER A 343 -1.85 2.50 -11.64
C SER A 343 -2.89 2.23 -12.73
N THR A 344 -4.10 1.78 -12.38
CA THR A 344 -5.22 1.65 -13.33
C THR A 344 -5.77 3.00 -13.82
N ARG A 345 -5.34 4.10 -13.20
CA ARG A 345 -5.68 5.46 -13.66
C ARG A 345 -4.95 5.85 -14.94
N MET A 346 -3.87 5.15 -15.32
CA MET A 346 -3.13 5.41 -16.54
C MET A 346 -4.00 5.19 -17.79
N PRO A 347 -4.09 6.17 -18.72
CA PRO A 347 -4.92 6.04 -19.92
C PRO A 347 -4.63 4.81 -20.75
N ILE A 348 -3.34 4.45 -20.93
CA ILE A 348 -2.93 3.27 -21.69
C ILE A 348 -3.48 1.95 -21.09
N VAL A 349 -3.61 1.87 -19.76
CA VAL A 349 -4.20 0.70 -19.07
C VAL A 349 -5.71 0.65 -19.31
N GLN A 350 -6.41 1.78 -19.18
CA GLN A 350 -7.85 1.86 -19.44
C GLN A 350 -8.18 1.53 -20.90
N GLU A 351 -7.36 1.99 -21.84
CA GLU A 351 -7.51 1.67 -23.26
C GLU A 351 -7.27 0.18 -23.53
N LEU A 352 -6.25 -0.41 -22.91
CA LEU A 352 -6.03 -1.85 -22.97
C LEU A 352 -7.26 -2.62 -22.51
N ILE A 353 -7.87 -2.25 -21.38
CA ILE A 353 -9.03 -2.94 -20.83
C ILE A 353 -10.23 -2.81 -21.79
N ARG A 354 -10.50 -1.61 -22.32
CA ARG A 354 -11.55 -1.42 -23.34
C ARG A 354 -11.33 -2.30 -24.57
N ARG A 355 -10.09 -2.39 -25.05
CA ARG A 355 -9.72 -3.23 -26.19
C ARG A 355 -9.93 -4.72 -25.92
N LEU A 356 -9.59 -5.18 -24.71
CA LEU A 356 -9.69 -6.59 -24.34
C LEU A 356 -11.12 -7.02 -24.02
N THR A 357 -11.94 -6.14 -23.45
CA THR A 357 -13.29 -6.49 -22.96
C THR A 357 -14.42 -5.93 -23.81
N GLY A 358 -14.16 -4.89 -24.60
CA GLY A 358 -15.20 -4.13 -25.30
C GLY A 358 -16.10 -3.31 -24.36
N LYS A 359 -15.77 -3.21 -23.07
CA LYS A 359 -16.58 -2.54 -22.02
C LYS A 359 -15.84 -1.36 -21.43
N GLU A 360 -16.62 -0.35 -20.98
CA GLU A 360 -16.07 0.71 -20.12
C GLU A 360 -15.88 0.17 -18.70
N PRO A 361 -14.70 0.37 -18.08
CA PRO A 361 -14.49 -0.03 -16.70
C PRO A 361 -15.43 0.72 -15.73
N ASN A 362 -15.84 0.03 -14.68
CA ASN A 362 -16.65 0.62 -13.61
C ASN A 362 -15.90 1.75 -12.90
N ARG A 363 -16.57 2.89 -12.73
CA ARG A 363 -16.04 4.09 -12.06
C ARG A 363 -16.71 4.38 -10.72
N GLY A 364 -17.56 3.48 -10.25
CA GLY A 364 -18.34 3.67 -9.02
C GLY A 364 -17.54 3.47 -7.74
N VAL A 365 -16.34 2.87 -7.82
CA VAL A 365 -15.46 2.64 -6.67
C VAL A 365 -14.18 3.46 -6.78
N ASN A 366 -13.64 3.89 -5.64
CA ASN A 366 -12.33 4.52 -5.60
C ASN A 366 -11.25 3.43 -5.63
N PRO A 367 -10.42 3.33 -6.68
CA PRO A 367 -9.42 2.27 -6.82
C PRO A 367 -8.32 2.30 -5.75
N ASP A 368 -8.14 3.41 -5.03
CA ASP A 368 -7.14 3.54 -3.97
C ASP A 368 -7.67 3.11 -2.59
N GLU A 369 -9.00 2.97 -2.42
CA GLU A 369 -9.64 2.73 -1.13
C GLU A 369 -10.49 1.44 -1.09
N VAL A 370 -10.92 0.96 -2.24
CA VAL A 370 -11.90 -0.13 -2.36
C VAL A 370 -11.45 -1.40 -1.66
N VAL A 371 -10.15 -1.68 -1.67
CA VAL A 371 -9.54 -2.86 -1.03
C VAL A 371 -9.68 -2.79 0.50
N ALA A 372 -9.34 -1.66 1.12
CA ALA A 372 -9.50 -1.46 2.57
C ALA A 372 -10.97 -1.49 2.99
N VAL A 373 -11.85 -0.91 2.17
CA VAL A 373 -13.32 -0.97 2.36
C VAL A 373 -13.79 -2.41 2.39
N GLY A 374 -13.39 -3.24 1.44
CA GLY A 374 -13.73 -4.65 1.41
C GLY A 374 -13.16 -5.45 2.58
N ALA A 375 -11.92 -5.14 2.98
CA ALA A 375 -11.32 -5.73 4.18
C ALA A 375 -12.10 -5.36 5.46
N ALA A 376 -12.61 -4.13 5.57
CA ALA A 376 -13.46 -3.71 6.68
C ALA A 376 -14.82 -4.43 6.68
N ILE A 377 -15.43 -4.63 5.50
CA ILE A 377 -16.66 -5.43 5.36
C ILE A 377 -16.41 -6.86 5.85
N GLN A 378 -15.29 -7.49 5.44
CA GLN A 378 -14.89 -8.81 5.93
C GLN A 378 -14.69 -8.82 7.45
N GLY A 379 -14.12 -7.75 8.02
CA GLY A 379 -14.05 -7.54 9.46
C GLY A 379 -15.44 -7.51 10.12
N GLY A 380 -16.38 -6.80 9.49
CA GLY A 380 -17.78 -6.76 9.93
C GLY A 380 -18.49 -8.13 9.88
N VAL A 381 -18.19 -8.96 8.87
CA VAL A 381 -18.68 -10.34 8.77
C VAL A 381 -18.14 -11.18 9.94
N LEU A 382 -16.82 -11.11 10.20
CA LEU A 382 -16.18 -11.84 11.29
C LEU A 382 -16.64 -11.36 12.67
N GLY A 383 -16.97 -10.07 12.81
CA GLY A 383 -17.52 -9.46 14.02
C GLY A 383 -19.03 -9.64 14.20
N GLY A 384 -19.72 -10.20 13.19
CA GLY A 384 -21.18 -10.40 13.20
C GLY A 384 -22.00 -9.11 12.97
N GLU A 385 -21.36 -8.00 12.59
CA GLU A 385 -22.01 -6.73 12.22
C GLU A 385 -22.66 -6.82 10.83
N VAL A 386 -22.05 -7.58 9.92
CA VAL A 386 -22.56 -7.88 8.57
C VAL A 386 -22.96 -9.34 8.52
N LYS A 387 -24.17 -9.62 8.05
CA LYS A 387 -24.73 -10.96 7.96
C LYS A 387 -24.99 -11.30 6.49
N ASP A 388 -25.18 -12.60 6.25
CA ASP A 388 -25.60 -13.15 4.95
C ASP A 388 -24.58 -12.90 3.81
N ILE A 389 -23.28 -12.81 4.15
CA ILE A 389 -22.19 -12.79 3.18
C ILE A 389 -21.37 -14.08 3.30
N VAL A 390 -21.20 -14.75 2.17
CA VAL A 390 -20.34 -15.92 2.00
C VAL A 390 -19.25 -15.61 0.98
N LEU A 391 -18.00 -15.79 1.39
CA LEU A 391 -16.83 -15.59 0.57
C LEU A 391 -16.14 -16.92 0.29
N LEU A 392 -16.00 -17.27 -0.98
CA LEU A 392 -15.28 -18.44 -1.47
C LEU A 392 -14.09 -17.98 -2.31
N ASP A 393 -12.89 -18.11 -1.76
CA ASP A 393 -11.64 -17.73 -2.41
C ASP A 393 -10.94 -18.97 -3.00
N VAL A 394 -9.86 -18.79 -3.77
CA VAL A 394 -9.15 -19.87 -4.44
C VAL A 394 -7.64 -19.80 -4.20
N THR A 395 -6.94 -20.95 -4.32
CA THR A 395 -5.49 -20.99 -4.36
C THR A 395 -4.96 -20.53 -5.74
N PRO A 396 -4.00 -19.60 -5.81
CA PRO A 396 -3.54 -19.05 -7.09
C PRO A 396 -2.63 -19.99 -7.88
N LEU A 397 -1.97 -20.93 -7.21
CA LEU A 397 -0.98 -21.84 -7.79
C LEU A 397 -1.23 -23.28 -7.34
N SER A 398 -0.88 -24.24 -8.20
CA SER A 398 -0.91 -25.66 -7.90
C SER A 398 0.09 -26.02 -6.81
N LEU A 399 -0.33 -26.94 -5.92
CA LEU A 399 0.47 -27.48 -4.83
C LEU A 399 0.67 -28.98 -5.01
N GLY A 400 1.88 -29.45 -4.82
CA GLY A 400 2.21 -30.85 -5.02
C GLY A 400 3.52 -31.25 -4.37
N ILE A 401 3.97 -32.43 -4.70
CA ILE A 401 5.23 -32.98 -4.22
C ILE A 401 6.10 -33.45 -5.38
N GLU A 402 7.42 -33.50 -5.13
CA GLU A 402 8.35 -34.18 -6.04
C GLU A 402 8.15 -35.68 -5.96
N THR A 403 8.04 -36.31 -7.12
CA THR A 403 7.92 -37.77 -7.29
C THR A 403 9.09 -38.31 -8.11
N LEU A 404 9.13 -39.64 -8.30
CA LEU A 404 10.20 -40.32 -9.01
C LEU A 404 10.51 -39.67 -10.36
N GLY A 405 11.81 -39.41 -10.61
CA GLY A 405 12.26 -38.74 -11.82
C GLY A 405 12.28 -37.22 -11.75
N GLY A 406 12.09 -36.63 -10.56
CA GLY A 406 12.10 -35.17 -10.37
C GLY A 406 10.87 -34.48 -10.95
N VAL A 407 9.75 -35.20 -11.05
CA VAL A 407 8.47 -34.68 -11.58
C VAL A 407 7.65 -34.09 -10.43
N MET A 408 7.00 -32.95 -10.68
CA MET A 408 6.00 -32.42 -9.79
C MET A 408 4.66 -33.12 -10.01
N THR A 409 4.13 -33.75 -8.97
CA THR A 409 2.77 -34.31 -8.95
C THR A 409 1.88 -33.38 -8.15
N ALA A 410 0.95 -32.70 -8.82
CA ALA A 410 -0.01 -31.81 -8.18
C ALA A 410 -1.08 -32.61 -7.41
N LEU A 411 -1.34 -32.22 -6.15
CA LEU A 411 -2.43 -32.71 -5.32
C LEU A 411 -3.59 -31.72 -5.27
N ILE A 412 -3.27 -30.42 -5.22
CA ILE A 412 -4.24 -29.34 -5.30
C ILE A 412 -3.89 -28.51 -6.54
N GLU A 413 -4.80 -28.41 -7.46
CA GLU A 413 -4.64 -27.60 -8.66
C GLU A 413 -4.94 -26.12 -8.36
N ARG A 414 -4.33 -25.22 -9.13
CA ARG A 414 -4.65 -23.78 -9.04
C ARG A 414 -6.16 -23.56 -9.23
N ASN A 415 -6.66 -22.46 -8.71
CA ASN A 415 -8.09 -22.11 -8.69
C ASN A 415 -8.98 -23.12 -7.98
N THR A 416 -8.41 -23.97 -7.10
CA THR A 416 -9.20 -24.78 -6.17
C THR A 416 -9.73 -23.89 -5.04
N THR A 417 -11.03 -23.94 -4.79
CA THR A 417 -11.69 -23.19 -3.69
C THR A 417 -11.09 -23.53 -2.34
N ILE A 418 -10.84 -22.54 -1.51
CA ILE A 418 -10.33 -22.67 -0.14
C ILE A 418 -11.37 -22.19 0.90
N PRO A 419 -11.37 -22.78 2.13
CA PRO A 419 -10.44 -23.82 2.61
C PRO A 419 -10.66 -25.18 1.94
N THR A 420 -9.58 -25.96 1.79
CA THR A 420 -9.63 -27.29 1.17
C THR A 420 -8.63 -28.25 1.76
N ARG A 421 -8.96 -29.54 1.73
CA ARG A 421 -8.09 -30.62 2.15
C ARG A 421 -8.10 -31.74 1.13
N LYS A 422 -6.93 -32.12 0.61
CA LYS A 422 -6.78 -33.25 -0.31
C LYS A 422 -5.65 -34.17 0.11
N SER A 423 -5.87 -35.47 -0.05
CA SER A 423 -4.90 -36.52 0.28
C SER A 423 -4.70 -37.44 -0.91
N GLN A 424 -3.46 -37.90 -1.10
CA GLN A 424 -3.11 -38.90 -2.10
C GLN A 424 -2.08 -39.89 -1.51
N VAL A 425 -2.19 -41.15 -1.94
CA VAL A 425 -1.29 -42.23 -1.48
C VAL A 425 -0.17 -42.39 -2.48
N PHE A 426 1.05 -42.33 -1.97
CA PHE A 426 2.31 -42.58 -2.66
C PHE A 426 2.98 -43.83 -2.10
N THR A 427 4.11 -44.22 -2.67
CA THR A 427 4.83 -45.40 -2.24
C THR A 427 6.36 -45.16 -2.31
N THR A 428 7.15 -46.11 -1.77
CA THR A 428 8.61 -46.06 -1.82
C THR A 428 9.15 -46.35 -3.22
N ALA A 429 10.25 -45.69 -3.57
CA ALA A 429 10.91 -45.81 -4.87
C ALA A 429 11.94 -46.94 -4.94
N GLN A 430 12.44 -47.43 -3.76
CA GLN A 430 13.48 -48.45 -3.64
C GLN A 430 13.05 -49.55 -2.67
N ASP A 431 13.64 -50.77 -2.89
CA ASP A 431 13.42 -51.87 -1.98
C ASP A 431 14.10 -51.60 -0.62
N GLY A 432 13.42 -51.95 0.47
CA GLY A 432 13.92 -51.77 1.82
C GLY A 432 14.03 -50.33 2.30
N GLN A 433 13.46 -49.37 1.61
CA GLN A 433 13.47 -47.95 1.98
C GLN A 433 12.71 -47.74 3.29
N THR A 434 13.39 -47.18 4.31
CA THR A 434 12.84 -46.97 5.67
C THR A 434 12.44 -45.51 5.97
N ASN A 435 12.75 -44.60 5.04
CA ASN A 435 12.41 -43.19 5.13
C ASN A 435 12.01 -42.63 3.76
N VAL A 436 11.19 -41.62 3.75
CA VAL A 436 10.77 -40.89 2.54
C VAL A 436 10.92 -39.40 2.79
N GLU A 437 11.67 -38.72 1.93
CA GLU A 437 11.69 -37.26 1.88
C GLU A 437 10.45 -36.77 1.12
N VAL A 438 9.67 -35.91 1.76
CA VAL A 438 8.55 -35.20 1.13
C VAL A 438 9.03 -33.81 0.77
N HIS A 439 9.24 -33.56 -0.54
CA HIS A 439 9.62 -32.27 -1.08
C HIS A 439 8.35 -31.58 -1.59
N VAL A 440 7.90 -30.56 -0.85
CA VAL A 440 6.68 -29.82 -1.13
C VAL A 440 6.97 -28.67 -2.10
N LEU A 441 6.14 -28.57 -3.14
CA LEU A 441 6.32 -27.67 -4.27
C LEU A 441 5.06 -26.84 -4.53
N GLN A 442 5.27 -25.64 -5.08
CA GLN A 442 4.24 -24.75 -5.59
C GLN A 442 4.61 -24.26 -7.00
N GLY A 443 3.67 -24.34 -7.94
CA GLY A 443 3.84 -23.85 -9.31
C GLY A 443 3.19 -24.75 -10.36
N GLU A 444 3.35 -24.37 -11.63
CA GLU A 444 2.69 -25.00 -12.77
C GLU A 444 3.67 -25.77 -13.69
N ARG A 445 4.95 -25.89 -13.30
CA ARG A 445 5.95 -26.54 -14.15
C ARG A 445 5.96 -28.05 -13.92
N PRO A 446 6.15 -28.87 -14.97
CA PRO A 446 6.16 -30.32 -14.84
C PRO A 446 7.34 -30.86 -13.99
N MET A 447 8.47 -30.16 -13.98
CA MET A 447 9.66 -30.62 -13.26
C MET A 447 9.76 -29.93 -11.90
N ALA A 448 10.08 -30.67 -10.85
CA ALA A 448 10.21 -30.19 -9.48
C ALA A 448 11.18 -29.00 -9.34
N ARG A 449 12.34 -29.07 -10.01
CA ARG A 449 13.38 -28.03 -9.98
C ARG A 449 12.95 -26.68 -10.55
N ASP A 450 11.91 -26.67 -11.39
CA ASP A 450 11.40 -25.48 -12.07
C ASP A 450 10.23 -24.84 -11.31
N ASN A 451 9.85 -25.44 -10.14
CA ASN A 451 8.81 -24.98 -9.23
C ASN A 451 9.42 -24.46 -7.92
N ARG A 452 8.65 -23.66 -7.21
CA ARG A 452 9.07 -23.14 -5.91
C ARG A 452 9.04 -24.24 -4.85
N THR A 453 10.16 -24.46 -4.15
CA THR A 453 10.21 -25.28 -2.95
C THR A 453 9.55 -24.54 -1.78
N LEU A 454 8.50 -25.12 -1.21
CA LEU A 454 7.87 -24.63 0.02
C LEU A 454 8.52 -25.22 1.27
N GLY A 455 8.98 -26.45 1.19
CA GLY A 455 9.66 -27.12 2.28
C GLY A 455 10.04 -28.56 1.97
N ARG A 456 10.85 -29.14 2.86
CA ARG A 456 11.25 -30.57 2.82
C ARG A 456 11.15 -31.13 4.22
N PHE A 457 10.63 -32.34 4.35
CA PHE A 457 10.63 -33.05 5.62
C PHE A 457 10.74 -34.54 5.40
N MET A 458 11.24 -35.24 6.40
CA MET A 458 11.50 -36.66 6.35
C MET A 458 10.44 -37.44 7.13
N LEU A 459 9.77 -38.40 6.50
CA LEU A 459 8.98 -39.41 7.17
C LEU A 459 9.86 -40.63 7.42
N GLU A 460 10.12 -40.95 8.69
CA GLU A 460 11.02 -42.02 9.11
C GLU A 460 10.26 -43.21 9.72
N GLY A 461 10.93 -44.37 9.73
CA GLY A 461 10.45 -45.59 10.40
C GLY A 461 9.36 -46.32 9.62
N ILE A 462 9.45 -46.27 8.32
CA ILE A 462 8.70 -47.11 7.39
C ILE A 462 9.32 -48.55 7.51
N PRO A 463 8.48 -49.60 7.62
CA PRO A 463 8.99 -50.99 7.66
C PRO A 463 9.72 -51.37 6.39
N HIS A 464 10.77 -52.17 6.51
CA HIS A 464 11.43 -52.77 5.36
C HIS A 464 10.43 -53.56 4.50
N ALA A 465 10.23 -53.17 3.27
CA ALA A 465 9.35 -53.83 2.32
C ALA A 465 9.88 -53.63 0.90
N PRO A 466 9.47 -54.46 -0.06
CA PRO A 466 9.69 -54.18 -1.47
C PRO A 466 9.13 -52.80 -1.90
N ARG A 467 9.75 -52.15 -2.88
CA ARG A 467 9.23 -50.90 -3.47
C ARG A 467 7.78 -51.08 -3.90
N GLY A 468 6.99 -50.06 -3.74
CA GLY A 468 5.57 -50.08 -4.13
C GLY A 468 4.62 -50.68 -3.07
N VAL A 469 5.15 -51.32 -2.00
CA VAL A 469 4.33 -51.92 -0.94
C VAL A 469 3.94 -50.92 0.16
N PRO A 470 4.86 -50.08 0.70
CA PRO A 470 4.49 -49.10 1.72
C PRO A 470 3.51 -48.05 1.14
N GLN A 471 2.51 -47.71 1.93
CA GLN A 471 1.49 -46.71 1.56
C GLN A 471 1.67 -45.45 2.36
N ILE A 472 2.22 -44.42 1.71
CA ILE A 472 2.48 -43.11 2.29
C ILE A 472 1.39 -42.14 1.86
N GLU A 473 0.50 -41.80 2.78
CA GLU A 473 -0.57 -40.83 2.54
C GLU A 473 -0.03 -39.42 2.79
N VAL A 474 0.04 -38.62 1.73
CA VAL A 474 0.38 -37.20 1.81
C VAL A 474 -0.91 -36.38 1.76
N THR A 475 -1.08 -35.50 2.74
CA THR A 475 -2.25 -34.65 2.88
C THR A 475 -1.83 -33.19 2.84
N PHE A 476 -2.47 -32.42 1.96
CA PHE A 476 -2.44 -30.97 1.94
C PHE A 476 -3.72 -30.41 2.56
N ASP A 477 -3.56 -29.45 3.47
CA ASP A 477 -4.64 -28.78 4.19
C ASP A 477 -4.42 -27.26 4.07
N ILE A 478 -5.29 -26.56 3.34
CA ILE A 478 -5.22 -25.12 3.13
C ILE A 478 -6.34 -24.48 3.93
N ASP A 479 -5.97 -23.53 4.80
CA ASP A 479 -6.96 -22.77 5.59
C ASP A 479 -7.62 -21.64 4.77
N ALA A 480 -8.55 -20.93 5.39
CA ALA A 480 -9.25 -19.80 4.77
C ALA A 480 -8.32 -18.59 4.46
N ASN A 481 -7.11 -18.54 5.03
CA ASN A 481 -6.10 -17.51 4.76
C ASN A 481 -5.18 -17.90 3.59
N GLY A 482 -5.35 -19.10 3.03
CA GLY A 482 -4.45 -19.66 2.02
C GLY A 482 -3.15 -20.21 2.58
N ILE A 483 -3.05 -20.43 3.90
CA ILE A 483 -1.86 -20.99 4.55
C ILE A 483 -1.91 -22.51 4.44
N VAL A 484 -0.80 -23.11 4.00
CA VAL A 484 -0.69 -24.52 3.65
C VAL A 484 -0.03 -25.33 4.77
N ASN A 485 -0.68 -26.41 5.17
CA ASN A 485 -0.10 -27.44 6.03
C ASN A 485 0.01 -28.75 5.26
N VAL A 486 1.14 -29.43 5.39
CA VAL A 486 1.35 -30.71 4.72
C VAL A 486 1.73 -31.77 5.76
N SER A 487 1.08 -32.93 5.68
CA SER A 487 1.46 -34.10 6.48
C SER A 487 1.69 -35.32 5.60
N ALA A 488 2.60 -36.19 6.05
CA ALA A 488 2.82 -37.51 5.48
C ALA A 488 2.64 -38.59 6.55
N LYS A 489 1.87 -39.61 6.23
CA LYS A 489 1.56 -40.70 7.15
C LYS A 489 1.78 -42.06 6.48
N ASP A 490 2.57 -42.92 7.11
CA ASP A 490 2.60 -44.33 6.73
C ASP A 490 1.33 -45.03 7.25
N ARG A 491 0.51 -45.52 6.33
CA ARG A 491 -0.75 -46.21 6.66
C ARG A 491 -0.54 -47.55 7.38
N GLY A 492 0.61 -48.20 7.18
CA GLY A 492 0.94 -49.48 7.79
C GLY A 492 1.27 -49.36 9.28
N THR A 493 2.11 -48.38 9.65
CA THR A 493 2.55 -48.18 11.04
C THR A 493 1.78 -47.11 11.78
N GLY A 494 1.05 -46.25 11.06
CA GLY A 494 0.38 -45.10 11.62
C GLY A 494 1.34 -43.92 11.97
N LYS A 495 2.65 -44.04 11.72
CA LYS A 495 3.60 -42.93 11.91
C LYS A 495 3.26 -41.78 11.00
N GLU A 496 3.23 -40.58 11.55
CA GLU A 496 2.90 -39.35 10.85
C GLU A 496 3.97 -38.28 11.13
N GLN A 497 4.35 -37.55 10.10
CA GLN A 497 5.15 -36.34 10.19
C GLN A 497 4.37 -35.23 9.53
N ARG A 498 4.35 -34.06 10.17
CA ARG A 498 3.67 -32.85 9.67
C ARG A 498 4.65 -31.70 9.59
N ILE A 499 4.52 -30.92 8.55
CA ILE A 499 5.15 -29.61 8.46
C ILE A 499 4.05 -28.56 8.25
N THR A 500 4.06 -27.53 9.07
CA THR A 500 3.45 -26.26 8.71
C THR A 500 4.48 -25.56 7.86
N LEU A 501 4.12 -25.22 6.64
CA LEU A 501 5.04 -24.56 5.73
C LEU A 501 5.26 -23.14 6.21
N THR A 502 6.15 -23.00 7.18
CA THR A 502 6.79 -21.73 7.48
C THR A 502 7.93 -21.61 6.48
N ALA A 503 7.83 -20.65 5.56
CA ALA A 503 8.86 -20.48 4.55
C ALA A 503 10.23 -20.33 5.21
N SER A 504 11.22 -21.00 4.62
CA SER A 504 12.61 -21.04 5.10
C SER A 504 13.30 -19.67 5.17
N THR A 505 12.62 -18.61 4.79
CA THR A 505 13.11 -17.23 4.75
C THR A 505 12.63 -16.38 5.93
N GLN A 506 11.85 -16.97 6.87
CA GLN A 506 11.11 -16.23 7.87
C GLN A 506 11.81 -16.16 9.21
N MET A 507 11.42 -15.15 9.96
CA MET A 507 11.76 -14.99 11.36
C MET A 507 11.29 -16.20 12.14
N SER A 508 12.06 -16.64 13.12
CA SER A 508 11.63 -17.69 14.03
C SER A 508 10.43 -17.19 14.87
N LYS A 509 9.66 -18.12 15.44
CA LYS A 509 8.57 -17.72 16.35
C LYS A 509 9.10 -16.88 17.52
N GLU A 510 10.29 -17.24 18.00
CA GLU A 510 11.01 -16.56 19.06
C GLU A 510 11.41 -15.13 18.65
N ASP A 511 11.84 -14.92 17.39
CA ASP A 511 12.15 -13.59 16.86
C ASP A 511 10.88 -12.72 16.75
N VAL A 512 9.78 -13.28 16.24
CA VAL A 512 8.48 -12.57 16.18
C VAL A 512 8.01 -12.18 17.59
N GLU A 513 8.07 -13.11 18.57
CA GLU A 513 7.70 -12.82 19.95
C GLU A 513 8.63 -11.79 20.62
N LYS A 514 9.92 -11.79 20.26
CA LYS A 514 10.88 -10.79 20.70
C LYS A 514 10.50 -9.41 20.18
N LEU A 515 10.23 -9.28 18.88
CA LEU A 515 9.84 -8.01 18.27
C LEU A 515 8.49 -7.51 18.76
N VAL A 516 7.53 -8.39 19.03
CA VAL A 516 6.26 -8.01 19.68
C VAL A 516 6.55 -7.37 21.04
N ARG A 517 7.38 -8.00 21.87
CA ARG A 517 7.74 -7.46 23.20
C ARG A 517 8.52 -6.14 23.09
N GLU A 518 9.43 -6.02 22.14
CA GLU A 518 10.16 -4.78 21.89
C GLU A 518 9.22 -3.66 21.41
N ALA A 519 8.26 -3.97 20.54
CA ALA A 519 7.26 -3.02 20.07
C ALA A 519 6.35 -2.53 21.22
N GLU A 520 5.90 -3.45 22.09
CA GLU A 520 5.10 -3.10 23.28
C GLU A 520 5.89 -2.24 24.28
N ALA A 521 7.16 -2.57 24.52
CA ALA A 521 8.02 -1.81 25.45
C ALA A 521 8.33 -0.40 24.95
N ASN A 522 8.44 -0.22 23.64
CA ASN A 522 8.76 1.07 23.01
C ASN A 522 7.52 1.89 22.60
N ALA A 523 6.31 1.36 22.71
CA ALA A 523 5.09 1.99 22.23
C ALA A 523 4.88 3.42 22.81
N GLN A 524 5.23 3.64 24.07
CA GLN A 524 5.09 4.93 24.73
C GLN A 524 6.16 5.92 24.25
N HIS A 525 7.39 5.47 24.10
CA HIS A 525 8.49 6.27 23.55
C HIS A 525 8.24 6.62 22.06
N ASP A 526 7.82 5.66 21.25
CA ASP A 526 7.47 5.87 19.85
C ASP A 526 6.33 6.89 19.68
N ALA A 527 5.35 6.90 20.61
CA ALA A 527 4.27 7.90 20.61
C ALA A 527 4.78 9.32 20.91
N GLU A 528 5.71 9.47 21.87
CA GLU A 528 6.33 10.75 22.20
C GLU A 528 7.22 11.26 21.06
N VAL A 529 8.02 10.39 20.45
CA VAL A 529 8.86 10.70 19.30
C VAL A 529 8.00 11.17 18.12
N ARG A 530 6.92 10.45 17.83
CA ARG A 530 5.97 10.81 16.78
C ARG A 530 5.37 12.20 17.04
N GLN A 531 4.88 12.47 18.24
CA GLN A 531 4.30 13.76 18.61
C GLN A 531 5.32 14.90 18.42
N THR A 532 6.57 14.67 18.82
CA THR A 532 7.65 15.65 18.62
C THR A 532 7.93 15.91 17.16
N ALA A 533 7.96 14.86 16.32
CA ALA A 533 8.19 14.98 14.88
C ALA A 533 7.04 15.74 14.17
N GLU A 534 5.79 15.46 14.53
CA GLU A 534 4.61 16.18 14.03
C GLU A 534 4.66 17.66 14.39
N LEU A 535 5.03 17.98 15.63
CA LEU A 535 5.21 19.36 16.10
C LEU A 535 6.34 20.09 15.37
N ARG A 536 7.47 19.43 15.09
CA ARG A 536 8.57 20.00 14.30
C ARG A 536 8.11 20.38 12.89
N ASN A 537 7.40 19.49 12.19
CA ASN A 537 6.89 19.75 10.84
C ASN A 537 5.87 20.90 10.84
N ARG A 538 4.97 20.96 11.84
CA ARG A 538 4.04 22.07 12.02
C ARG A 538 4.77 23.38 12.25
N ALA A 539 5.81 23.36 13.07
CA ALA A 539 6.67 24.51 13.37
C ALA A 539 7.37 25.04 12.12
N GLU A 540 7.99 24.15 11.30
CA GLU A 540 8.67 24.53 10.07
C GLU A 540 7.69 25.11 9.03
N THR A 541 6.51 24.51 8.88
CA THR A 541 5.47 25.02 7.99
C THR A 541 4.98 26.40 8.44
N LEU A 542 4.76 26.58 9.75
CA LEU A 542 4.31 27.82 10.33
C LEU A 542 5.37 28.93 10.19
N LEU A 543 6.65 28.61 10.44
CA LEU A 543 7.75 29.52 10.22
C LEU A 543 7.81 30.00 8.77
N TYR A 544 7.73 29.07 7.81
CA TYR A 544 7.77 29.40 6.38
C TYR A 544 6.59 30.29 5.96
N THR A 545 5.37 29.93 6.37
CA THR A 545 4.16 30.69 5.99
C THR A 545 4.15 32.07 6.64
N THR A 546 4.57 32.17 7.93
CA THR A 546 4.63 33.45 8.64
C THR A 546 5.71 34.36 8.04
N GLU A 547 6.92 33.84 7.73
CA GLU A 547 8.00 34.59 7.10
C GLU A 547 7.58 35.15 5.73
N LYS A 548 6.91 34.31 4.93
CA LYS A 548 6.37 34.70 3.63
C LYS A 548 5.32 35.80 3.78
N THR A 549 4.39 35.67 4.71
CA THR A 549 3.33 36.66 4.97
C THR A 549 3.92 38.00 5.42
N LEU A 550 4.92 37.99 6.31
CA LEU A 550 5.62 39.19 6.77
C LEU A 550 6.37 39.91 5.63
N GLN A 551 6.90 39.15 4.66
CA GLN A 551 7.58 39.73 3.48
C GLN A 551 6.58 40.30 2.47
N GLU A 552 5.53 39.53 2.13
CA GLU A 552 4.57 39.93 1.07
C GLU A 552 3.60 41.03 1.50
N GLN A 553 3.28 41.15 2.79
CA GLN A 553 2.31 42.10 3.33
C GLN A 553 2.91 43.12 4.29
N ALA A 554 4.21 43.36 4.17
CA ALA A 554 4.96 44.20 5.10
C ALA A 554 4.34 45.59 5.34
N ASP A 555 3.76 46.20 4.31
CA ASP A 555 3.19 47.56 4.38
C ASP A 555 1.87 47.62 5.15
N LYS A 556 1.18 46.49 5.37
CA LYS A 556 -0.14 46.43 6.02
C LYS A 556 -0.06 46.02 7.48
N ILE A 557 1.11 45.63 7.99
CA ILE A 557 1.29 45.08 9.33
C ILE A 557 1.86 46.12 10.27
N VAL A 558 1.29 46.29 11.45
CA VAL A 558 1.76 47.20 12.48
C VAL A 558 3.14 46.75 13.01
N GLN A 559 4.03 47.68 13.28
CA GLN A 559 5.40 47.39 13.68
C GLN A 559 5.53 46.51 14.92
N ALA A 560 4.66 46.70 15.91
CA ALA A 560 4.62 45.91 17.15
C ALA A 560 4.29 44.42 16.86
N ASP A 561 3.40 44.12 15.90
CA ASP A 561 3.03 42.76 15.55
C ASP A 561 4.12 42.08 14.74
N LYS A 562 4.85 42.84 13.88
CA LYS A 562 6.06 42.34 13.21
C LYS A 562 7.12 41.91 14.21
N GLU A 563 7.40 42.76 15.21
CA GLU A 563 8.41 42.49 16.23
C GLU A 563 8.04 41.26 17.08
N ALA A 564 6.75 41.13 17.46
CA ALA A 564 6.25 39.96 18.15
C ALA A 564 6.40 38.67 17.35
N CYS A 565 6.07 38.70 16.05
CA CYS A 565 6.28 37.56 15.15
C CYS A 565 7.76 37.21 15.00
N HIS A 566 8.63 38.20 14.78
CA HIS A 566 10.07 37.96 14.66
C HIS A 566 10.68 37.35 15.92
N LEU A 567 10.23 37.78 17.11
CA LEU A 567 10.68 37.21 18.39
C LEU A 567 10.25 35.74 18.47
N ALA A 568 8.97 35.45 18.28
CA ALA A 568 8.44 34.09 18.34
C ALA A 568 9.07 33.16 17.28
N MET A 569 9.31 33.67 16.08
CA MET A 569 10.02 32.93 15.01
C MET A 569 11.48 32.62 15.39
N SER A 570 12.18 33.56 16.03
CA SER A 570 13.56 33.36 16.49
C SER A 570 13.63 32.30 17.58
N GLU A 571 12.74 32.36 18.56
CA GLU A 571 12.66 31.35 19.63
C GLU A 571 12.34 29.97 19.09
N LEU A 572 11.40 29.87 18.16
CA LEU A 572 11.04 28.60 17.54
C LEU A 572 12.17 28.04 16.66
N LYS A 573 12.85 28.90 15.87
CA LYS A 573 14.04 28.53 15.09
C LYS A 573 15.19 28.02 15.95
N ASP A 574 15.39 28.59 17.13
CA ASP A 574 16.44 28.15 18.06
C ASP A 574 16.09 26.82 18.73
N LEU A 575 14.81 26.59 19.09
CA LEU A 575 14.34 25.29 19.58
C LEU A 575 14.44 24.18 18.54
N LEU A 576 14.20 24.49 17.26
CA LEU A 576 14.32 23.50 16.17
C LEU A 576 15.77 23.07 15.90
N LYS A 577 16.78 23.86 16.30
CA LYS A 577 18.20 23.47 16.23
C LYS A 577 18.58 22.42 17.27
N ASP A 578 17.84 22.33 18.37
CA ASP A 578 18.04 21.33 19.41
C ASP A 578 17.29 20.05 19.01
N ALA A 579 18.04 18.98 18.71
CA ALA A 579 17.48 17.69 18.32
C ALA A 579 16.69 17.04 19.47
N ASP A 580 17.05 17.29 20.72
CA ASP A 580 16.50 16.66 21.92
C ASP A 580 15.41 17.53 22.61
N VAL A 581 14.90 18.55 21.93
CA VAL A 581 13.84 19.40 22.47
C VAL A 581 12.56 18.59 22.70
N GLY A 582 12.09 18.53 23.93
CA GLY A 582 10.85 17.83 24.29
C GLY A 582 9.61 18.47 23.67
N SER A 583 8.61 17.65 23.34
CA SER A 583 7.34 18.01 22.69
C SER A 583 6.65 19.19 23.34
N GLN A 584 6.62 19.25 24.69
CA GLN A 584 5.93 20.30 25.44
C GLN A 584 6.54 21.71 25.26
N LYS A 585 7.88 21.81 25.13
CA LYS A 585 8.54 23.10 24.87
C LYS A 585 8.27 23.56 23.44
N LEU A 586 8.33 22.63 22.50
CA LEU A 586 8.08 22.90 21.10
C LEU A 586 6.62 23.32 20.87
N GLU A 587 5.67 22.64 21.51
CA GLU A 587 4.23 22.99 21.45
C GLU A 587 3.96 24.39 21.96
N THR A 588 4.63 24.78 23.08
CA THR A 588 4.48 26.12 23.65
C THR A 588 4.98 27.20 22.68
N ALA A 589 6.11 26.97 22.02
CA ALA A 589 6.68 27.92 21.06
C ALA A 589 5.87 27.99 19.76
N VAL A 590 5.34 26.86 19.29
CA VAL A 590 4.41 26.82 18.13
C VAL A 590 3.15 27.63 18.42
N LYS A 591 2.52 27.46 19.59
CA LYS A 591 1.34 28.24 19.99
C LYS A 591 1.65 29.73 20.08
N ALA A 592 2.81 30.12 20.63
CA ALA A 592 3.21 31.53 20.69
C ALA A 592 3.33 32.14 19.29
N LEU A 593 3.90 31.42 18.33
CA LEU A 593 3.98 31.88 16.94
C LEU A 593 2.61 31.90 16.25
N GLU A 594 1.74 30.94 16.52
CA GLU A 594 0.36 30.93 16.00
C GLU A 594 -0.44 32.14 16.47
N GLU A 595 -0.33 32.50 17.77
CA GLU A 595 -0.98 33.69 18.33
C GLU A 595 -0.45 34.98 17.70
N ALA A 596 0.88 35.08 17.49
CA ALA A 596 1.47 36.23 16.83
C ALA A 596 1.06 36.33 15.35
N ALA A 597 1.10 35.21 14.62
CA ALA A 597 0.67 35.15 13.23
C ALA A 597 -0.82 35.44 13.04
N TYR A 598 -1.66 35.03 14.00
CA TYR A 598 -3.09 35.36 14.00
C TYR A 598 -3.35 36.87 14.10
N LYS A 599 -2.60 37.60 14.95
CA LYS A 599 -2.68 39.05 15.05
C LYS A 599 -2.29 39.74 13.75
N VAL A 600 -1.22 39.26 13.12
CA VAL A 600 -0.77 39.74 11.80
C VAL A 600 -1.85 39.52 10.73
N ALA A 601 -2.45 38.31 10.68
CA ALA A 601 -3.53 38.03 9.75
C ALA A 601 -4.76 38.91 10.00
N ALA A 602 -5.16 39.10 11.26
CA ALA A 602 -6.26 39.98 11.64
C ALA A 602 -6.03 41.44 11.23
N ALA A 603 -4.79 41.93 11.37
CA ALA A 603 -4.43 43.29 10.95
C ALA A 603 -4.49 43.48 9.43
N ILE A 604 -4.08 42.47 8.65
CA ILE A 604 -4.18 42.47 7.17
C ILE A 604 -5.63 42.54 6.69
N TYR A 605 -6.54 41.82 7.36
CA TYR A 605 -7.97 41.80 7.00
C TYR A 605 -8.75 43.03 7.50
N GLN A 606 -8.24 43.76 8.51
CA GLN A 606 -8.87 44.96 9.05
C GLN A 606 -8.35 46.28 8.45
N ALA A 607 -7.28 46.25 7.67
CA ALA A 607 -6.78 47.43 6.95
C ALA A 607 -7.83 47.87 5.91
N PRO A 608 -8.40 49.08 5.98
CA PRO A 608 -9.33 49.57 4.97
C PRO A 608 -8.56 49.72 3.64
N ASP A 609 -9.16 49.22 2.59
CA ASP A 609 -8.72 49.42 1.21
C ASP A 609 -8.71 50.95 0.91
N GLN A 610 -7.54 51.59 1.06
CA GLN A 610 -7.36 52.98 0.62
C GLN A 610 -7.23 52.94 -0.89
N GLY A 611 -8.41 52.89 -1.56
CA GLY A 611 -8.51 53.26 -2.96
C GLY A 611 -7.99 54.69 -3.15
N PRO A 612 -7.41 55.01 -4.33
CA PRO A 612 -6.89 56.34 -4.59
C PRO A 612 -7.99 57.42 -4.44
N PRO A 613 -7.67 58.62 -3.93
CA PRO A 613 -8.62 59.67 -3.71
C PRO A 613 -9.29 60.06 -5.01
N PRO A 614 -10.61 60.32 -5.03
CA PRO A 614 -11.30 60.82 -6.22
C PRO A 614 -10.82 62.25 -6.52
N SER A 615 -10.42 62.47 -7.75
CA SER A 615 -10.10 63.79 -8.29
C SER A 615 -11.32 64.66 -8.35
N ASP A 616 -11.23 65.82 -7.75
CA ASP A 616 -12.13 66.96 -7.79
C ASP A 616 -12.56 67.32 -9.22
N GLY A 617 -13.83 67.63 -9.42
CA GLY A 617 -14.29 68.15 -10.71
C GLY A 617 -15.78 68.38 -10.83
N THR A 618 -16.24 69.52 -10.27
CA THR A 618 -17.31 70.43 -10.76
C THR A 618 -18.79 70.03 -10.64
N GLU A 619 -19.44 70.96 -9.99
CA GLU A 619 -20.87 71.19 -9.78
C GLU A 619 -21.75 71.13 -11.04
N SER A 620 -22.98 70.63 -10.91
CA SER A 620 -24.14 71.34 -11.44
C SER A 620 -25.45 70.84 -10.78
N GLU A 621 -26.27 71.79 -10.44
CA GLU A 621 -27.56 71.80 -9.74
C GLU A 621 -28.66 71.00 -10.44
N GLY A 622 -29.68 70.59 -9.66
CA GLY A 622 -31.02 70.20 -10.12
C GLY A 622 -31.74 69.26 -9.17
N GLY A 623 -32.53 69.86 -8.26
CA GLY A 623 -33.45 69.18 -7.36
C GLY A 623 -34.76 68.75 -8.03
N PRO A 624 -35.88 68.54 -7.25
CA PRO A 624 -36.17 67.34 -6.53
C PRO A 624 -37.46 66.66 -7.02
N GLY A 625 -37.76 65.43 -6.62
CA GLY A 625 -39.06 64.82 -6.97
C GLY A 625 -39.28 63.42 -6.41
N GLU A 626 -39.92 63.39 -5.27
CA GLU A 626 -40.96 62.46 -4.83
C GLU A 626 -40.82 60.93 -4.98
N ASN A 627 -40.89 60.29 -3.81
CA ASN A 627 -41.50 58.98 -3.53
C ASN A 627 -43.06 59.06 -3.81
N PRO A 628 -43.77 57.96 -4.06
CA PRO A 628 -44.14 57.02 -3.01
C PRO A 628 -44.42 55.57 -3.46
N ALA A 629 -44.20 54.67 -2.50
CA ALA A 629 -45.06 53.56 -2.01
C ALA A 629 -45.85 52.63 -2.93
N ASP A 630 -45.82 51.40 -2.59
CA ASP A 630 -46.90 50.48 -2.23
C ASP A 630 -47.26 49.30 -3.16
N GLY A 631 -47.49 48.17 -2.46
CA GLY A 631 -48.46 47.11 -2.82
C GLY A 631 -47.91 45.94 -3.67
N GLY A 632 -47.68 44.77 -3.21
CA GLY A 632 -48.62 43.90 -2.52
C GLY A 632 -49.00 42.71 -3.38
N LYS A 633 -48.97 41.53 -2.81
CA LYS A 633 -49.73 40.30 -3.07
C LYS A 633 -49.30 39.36 -4.20
N ASP A 634 -48.78 38.21 -3.77
CA ASP A 634 -49.53 36.93 -3.66
C ASP A 634 -50.33 36.50 -4.90
N THR A 635 -49.94 35.38 -5.50
CA THR A 635 -50.88 34.30 -5.88
C THR A 635 -50.11 33.03 -6.32
N THR A 636 -50.40 31.96 -5.59
CA THR A 636 -50.39 30.55 -6.00
C THR A 636 -51.17 30.31 -7.30
N VAL A 637 -50.81 29.29 -8.06
CA VAL A 637 -51.71 28.22 -8.57
C VAL A 637 -50.92 27.18 -9.39
N ASP A 638 -51.04 25.94 -8.98
CA ASP A 638 -51.14 24.62 -9.61
C ASP A 638 -51.07 24.47 -11.14
N GLY A 639 -50.57 23.32 -11.53
CA GLY A 639 -51.14 22.59 -12.64
C GLY A 639 -50.20 21.78 -13.52
N GLU A 640 -50.13 20.49 -13.20
CA GLU A 640 -50.30 19.32 -14.07
C GLU A 640 -49.49 19.12 -15.36
N LYS A 641 -48.80 17.96 -15.31
CA LYS A 641 -48.78 16.76 -16.20
C LYS A 641 -48.54 16.89 -17.71
N THR A 642 -47.75 15.90 -18.06
CA THR A 642 -47.68 15.02 -19.25
C THR A 642 -46.60 15.34 -20.28
N GLY A 643 -45.88 14.27 -20.58
CA GLY A 643 -45.01 14.05 -21.72
C GLY A 643 -43.86 13.13 -21.37
#